data_f84758911dbfa139953de8f7a6738682
#
_entry.id   f84758911dbfa139953de8f7a6738682
#
_cell.length_a   1.000
_cell.length_b   1.000
_cell.length_c   1.000
_cell.angle_alpha   90.00
_cell.angle_beta   90.00
_cell.angle_gamma   90.00
#
_symmetry.space_group_name_H-M   'P 1'
#
loop_
_entity.id
_entity.type
_entity.pdbx_description
1 polymer ?
#
loop_
_entity_poly.entity_id
_entity_poly.type
_entity_poly.pdbx_seq_one_letter_code
_entity_poly.pdbx_strand_id
1 'polypeptide(L)'
;MRTIRILSAVLSLMAAPFLYAALLGQVRGIVHDPQHRPIDGAHIALRAAHSTLAFSSASNSDGYFSIPAVPPGVYIIVVSATGFAATQQTIVVASSGSEILHFPLEIAAAHETAVVHAEQDTANPDSVTPTTLVTRAQIIKTPGADLTNSMAMITDFTPGAYMTHDMLHMRGGHELNWMIDGVPIPNTNIAANVGPQIDPRDIDTIEIDRGSYNADLGDRTYGMFDVIPRTGFEMNREGEMVTTFGNFYQTDDQLSFGDHSERFAWFAALNGNRSNYGLMAPIEKPVHDAENGYGGFGSLIFNHDPRDQFRLVSQLRTDYYQIPYDPNPNDWENQLYDSSGLRDGDHEDDGFSTFSWIHTLSSSTLFEISPFYHYNEALYQPSPNDLPTATTARETGQYTGAQAYFSTSIARNSFKAGLYGYAQHENDLFGVVFNDGSSTDFSENPIANGGVEEAFIEDNYRPTSWLTLIGGERQSHFQGTLTENAVYPRIGMAVQIPYLRWVLRGFYGHFYQPPPLTSITGPALAYAHATDTSFVPLKGERDEEHQFGLQIPWRGWLLDADTFETLATNFLDHSNIGESDVFIPVTVQGAKINGWELTIRSPQLWRYGQAHLAYSNQLAQQIGAITGGLICYPASSPACAPPPGYIALDHDQRNTLNIGFDGNLPRRAWASLNLYYGSGFSNGYPNPPSPYTGAYLPGHASLDLALGKSIAENWSFSADATNVTNTRVLLDNSLTFGGFHENDPRQIYAQLRWHFHF
;
A
#
# COMPACT_ATOMS: atom_id res chain seq x y z
N MET A 1 29.01 -27.58 6.48
CA MET A 1 27.94 -28.55 6.82
C MET A 1 26.54 -27.93 6.89
N ARG A 2 26.37 -26.66 7.28
CA ARG A 2 25.06 -25.97 7.28
C ARG A 2 24.50 -25.69 5.87
N THR A 3 25.34 -25.27 4.93
CA THR A 3 24.96 -25.02 3.53
C THR A 3 24.44 -26.28 2.80
N ILE A 4 24.92 -27.44 3.15
CA ILE A 4 24.45 -28.72 2.58
C ILE A 4 23.06 -29.09 3.13
N ARG A 5 22.73 -28.69 4.35
CA ARG A 5 21.40 -28.93 4.96
C ARG A 5 20.32 -28.01 4.36
N ILE A 6 20.67 -26.76 4.04
CA ILE A 6 19.76 -25.82 3.38
C ILE A 6 19.51 -26.30 1.92
N LEU A 7 20.55 -26.72 1.22
CA LEU A 7 20.42 -27.27 -0.13
C LEU A 7 19.62 -28.58 -0.16
N SER A 8 19.79 -29.45 0.86
CA SER A 8 18.98 -30.67 0.97
C SER A 8 17.54 -30.41 1.41
N ALA A 9 17.28 -29.36 2.20
CA ALA A 9 15.91 -28.92 2.52
C ALA A 9 15.21 -28.36 1.28
N VAL A 10 15.88 -27.51 0.52
CA VAL A 10 15.36 -26.97 -0.75
C VAL A 10 15.14 -28.10 -1.80
N LEU A 11 16.06 -29.07 -1.90
CA LEU A 11 15.88 -30.23 -2.78
C LEU A 11 14.79 -31.19 -2.27
N SER A 12 14.57 -31.31 -0.96
CA SER A 12 13.47 -32.10 -0.40
C SER A 12 12.11 -31.43 -0.56
N LEU A 13 12.05 -30.10 -0.54
CA LEU A 13 10.84 -29.35 -0.92
C LEU A 13 10.49 -29.52 -2.41
N MET A 14 11.49 -29.67 -3.27
CA MET A 14 11.24 -29.94 -4.71
C MET A 14 10.67 -31.32 -5.01
N ALA A 15 10.61 -32.23 -4.04
CA ALA A 15 10.12 -33.61 -4.20
C ALA A 15 8.70 -33.84 -3.64
N ALA A 16 8.08 -32.84 -3.01
CA ALA A 16 6.69 -32.93 -2.56
C ALA A 16 5.73 -32.54 -3.70
N PRO A 17 4.57 -33.19 -3.85
CA PRO A 17 3.56 -32.72 -4.82
C PRO A 17 3.00 -31.39 -4.32
N PHE A 18 3.26 -30.35 -5.09
CA PHE A 18 3.06 -28.94 -4.76
C PHE A 18 1.60 -28.51 -4.90
N LEU A 19 1.09 -27.73 -3.96
CA LEU A 19 -0.24 -27.14 -3.89
C LEU A 19 -0.11 -25.61 -3.72
N TYR A 20 -0.74 -24.77 -4.58
CA TYR A 20 -0.35 -23.35 -4.74
C TYR A 20 -1.49 -22.39 -5.22
N ALA A 21 -1.58 -21.11 -4.88
CA ALA A 21 -2.62 -20.14 -5.28
C ALA A 21 -2.25 -18.64 -5.37
N ALA A 22 -2.82 -17.81 -6.27
CA ALA A 22 -2.50 -16.41 -6.58
C ALA A 22 -3.44 -15.36 -5.96
N LEU A 23 -2.92 -14.17 -5.67
CA LEU A 23 -3.63 -12.91 -5.49
C LEU A 23 -4.21 -12.37 -6.81
N LEU A 24 -4.50 -13.25 -7.75
CA LEU A 24 -5.22 -12.94 -8.97
C LEU A 24 -6.72 -13.11 -8.71
N GLY A 25 -7.51 -12.17 -9.19
CA GLY A 25 -8.96 -12.29 -9.15
C GLY A 25 -9.46 -13.41 -10.06
N GLN A 26 -10.70 -13.81 -9.87
CA GLN A 26 -11.42 -14.73 -10.73
C GLN A 26 -12.67 -14.03 -11.26
N VAL A 27 -12.94 -14.12 -12.56
CA VAL A 27 -14.20 -13.67 -13.15
C VAL A 27 -15.06 -14.89 -13.45
N ARG A 28 -16.28 -14.92 -12.91
CA ARG A 28 -17.21 -16.02 -13.07
C ARG A 28 -18.64 -15.52 -13.24
N GLY A 29 -19.47 -16.28 -13.90
CA GLY A 29 -20.84 -15.87 -14.11
C GLY A 29 -21.72 -16.95 -14.73
N ILE A 30 -23.00 -16.59 -14.93
CA ILE A 30 -24.01 -17.42 -15.54
C ILE A 30 -24.59 -16.69 -16.75
N VAL A 31 -24.67 -17.38 -17.88
CA VAL A 31 -25.31 -16.91 -19.11
C VAL A 31 -26.63 -17.64 -19.28
N HIS A 32 -27.71 -16.89 -19.43
CA HIS A 32 -29.07 -17.45 -19.59
C HIS A 32 -29.92 -16.61 -20.56
N ASP A 33 -30.99 -17.18 -21.05
CA ASP A 33 -32.00 -16.47 -21.83
C ASP A 33 -32.97 -15.65 -20.91
N PRO A 34 -33.89 -14.86 -21.47
CA PRO A 34 -34.85 -14.07 -20.68
C PRO A 34 -35.79 -14.93 -19.82
N GLN A 35 -35.90 -16.22 -20.10
CA GLN A 35 -36.68 -17.21 -19.32
C GLN A 35 -35.82 -17.95 -18.29
N HIS A 36 -34.60 -17.47 -18.00
CA HIS A 36 -33.63 -18.07 -17.09
C HIS A 36 -33.14 -19.48 -17.47
N ARG A 37 -33.26 -19.87 -18.75
CA ARG A 37 -32.71 -21.14 -19.22
C ARG A 37 -31.22 -20.93 -19.53
N PRO A 38 -30.33 -21.83 -19.05
CA PRO A 38 -28.90 -21.70 -19.29
C PRO A 38 -28.56 -21.78 -20.79
N ILE A 39 -27.58 -21.00 -21.22
CA ILE A 39 -27.06 -21.01 -22.58
C ILE A 39 -25.70 -21.70 -22.57
N ASP A 40 -25.61 -22.87 -23.20
CA ASP A 40 -24.36 -23.61 -23.36
C ASP A 40 -23.54 -23.05 -24.51
N GLY A 41 -22.20 -23.03 -24.36
CA GLY A 41 -21.26 -22.60 -25.39
C GLY A 41 -21.30 -21.10 -25.72
N ALA A 42 -21.91 -20.26 -24.86
CA ALA A 42 -21.78 -18.82 -25.03
C ALA A 42 -20.30 -18.40 -24.91
N HIS A 43 -19.84 -17.57 -25.81
CA HIS A 43 -18.49 -17.06 -25.83
C HIS A 43 -18.35 -15.83 -24.93
N ILE A 44 -17.45 -15.88 -23.97
CA ILE A 44 -17.11 -14.83 -23.04
C ILE A 44 -15.73 -14.29 -23.41
N ALA A 45 -15.65 -12.99 -23.71
CA ALA A 45 -14.41 -12.27 -23.94
C ALA A 45 -14.26 -11.20 -22.83
N LEU A 46 -13.15 -11.26 -22.09
CA LEU A 46 -12.80 -10.31 -21.06
C LEU A 46 -11.57 -9.53 -21.53
N ARG A 47 -11.64 -8.20 -21.56
CA ARG A 47 -10.55 -7.35 -22.00
C ARG A 47 -10.31 -6.25 -20.98
N ALA A 48 -9.05 -6.00 -20.62
CA ALA A 48 -8.70 -4.86 -19.77
C ALA A 48 -9.15 -3.54 -20.44
N ALA A 49 -9.70 -2.64 -19.62
CA ALA A 49 -10.31 -1.39 -20.13
C ALA A 49 -9.30 -0.48 -20.82
N HIS A 50 -8.04 -0.52 -20.41
CA HIS A 50 -6.98 0.37 -20.84
C HIS A 50 -5.79 -0.34 -21.48
N SER A 51 -5.90 -1.66 -21.78
CA SER A 51 -4.84 -2.42 -22.42
C SER A 51 -5.38 -3.47 -23.38
N THR A 52 -4.48 -4.15 -24.10
CA THR A 52 -4.82 -5.26 -24.98
C THR A 52 -4.87 -6.60 -24.25
N LEU A 53 -4.62 -6.63 -22.93
CA LEU A 53 -4.74 -7.84 -22.13
C LEU A 53 -6.16 -8.39 -22.23
N ALA A 54 -6.29 -9.63 -22.68
CA ALA A 54 -7.59 -10.25 -22.93
C ALA A 54 -7.58 -11.72 -22.50
N PHE A 55 -8.73 -12.15 -22.01
CA PHE A 55 -9.01 -13.53 -21.63
C PHE A 55 -10.27 -13.99 -22.35
N SER A 56 -10.47 -15.29 -22.49
CA SER A 56 -11.71 -15.83 -23.02
C SER A 56 -12.10 -17.13 -22.33
N SER A 57 -13.40 -17.38 -22.27
CA SER A 57 -14.01 -18.58 -21.73
C SER A 57 -15.24 -18.93 -22.53
N ALA A 58 -15.83 -20.08 -22.25
CA ALA A 58 -17.14 -20.45 -22.76
C ALA A 58 -18.01 -20.98 -21.61
N SER A 59 -19.33 -20.74 -21.69
CA SER A 59 -20.27 -21.29 -20.71
C SER A 59 -20.46 -22.81 -20.92
N ASN A 60 -20.70 -23.53 -19.83
CA ASN A 60 -21.06 -24.94 -19.83
C ASN A 60 -22.58 -25.17 -19.98
N SER A 61 -23.03 -26.43 -19.91
CA SER A 61 -24.44 -26.80 -19.98
C SER A 61 -25.35 -26.15 -18.94
N ASP A 62 -24.79 -25.69 -17.83
CA ASP A 62 -25.52 -24.97 -16.76
C ASP A 62 -25.48 -23.46 -16.98
N GLY A 63 -24.92 -23.00 -18.10
CA GLY A 63 -24.69 -21.59 -18.43
C GLY A 63 -23.53 -20.97 -17.66
N TYR A 64 -22.82 -21.72 -16.82
CA TYR A 64 -21.76 -21.21 -15.97
C TYR A 64 -20.45 -21.08 -16.74
N PHE A 65 -19.75 -19.95 -16.52
CA PHE A 65 -18.38 -19.74 -17.00
C PHE A 65 -17.47 -19.26 -15.86
N SER A 66 -16.16 -19.47 -16.06
CA SER A 66 -15.11 -18.97 -15.17
C SER A 66 -13.87 -18.61 -15.97
N ILE A 67 -13.24 -17.52 -15.58
CA ILE A 67 -11.92 -17.08 -16.06
C ILE A 67 -11.05 -16.94 -14.79
N PRO A 68 -10.20 -17.90 -14.49
CA PRO A 68 -9.27 -17.81 -13.36
C PRO A 68 -8.10 -16.88 -13.70
N ALA A 69 -7.35 -16.46 -12.71
CA ALA A 69 -6.10 -15.75 -12.86
C ALA A 69 -6.19 -14.43 -13.66
N VAL A 70 -7.18 -13.62 -13.32
CA VAL A 70 -7.32 -12.27 -13.88
C VAL A 70 -6.64 -11.28 -12.93
N PRO A 71 -5.65 -10.51 -13.36
CA PRO A 71 -5.07 -9.44 -12.53
C PRO A 71 -6.15 -8.47 -12.03
N PRO A 72 -6.05 -7.95 -10.80
CA PRO A 72 -6.93 -6.88 -10.35
C PRO A 72 -6.92 -5.70 -11.32
N GLY A 73 -8.09 -5.08 -11.52
CA GLY A 73 -8.22 -3.97 -12.46
C GLY A 73 -9.61 -3.83 -13.05
N VAL A 74 -9.75 -2.89 -14.00
CA VAL A 74 -11.01 -2.63 -14.72
C VAL A 74 -11.02 -3.36 -16.05
N TYR A 75 -12.06 -4.13 -16.29
CA TYR A 75 -12.22 -4.97 -17.48
C TYR A 75 -13.56 -4.73 -18.17
N ILE A 76 -13.57 -4.92 -19.49
CA ILE A 76 -14.78 -4.98 -20.30
C ILE A 76 -15.02 -6.45 -20.62
N ILE A 77 -16.15 -6.99 -20.15
CA ILE A 77 -16.61 -8.34 -20.47
C ILE A 77 -17.69 -8.27 -21.56
N VAL A 78 -17.50 -9.07 -22.60
CA VAL A 78 -18.45 -9.22 -23.70
C VAL A 78 -18.92 -10.66 -23.74
N VAL A 79 -20.24 -10.87 -23.70
CA VAL A 79 -20.84 -12.21 -23.76
C VAL A 79 -21.69 -12.28 -25.04
N SER A 80 -21.47 -13.32 -25.83
CA SER A 80 -22.18 -13.56 -27.08
C SER A 80 -22.51 -15.03 -27.28
N ALA A 81 -23.68 -15.32 -27.85
CA ALA A 81 -24.07 -16.67 -28.24
C ALA A 81 -24.83 -16.65 -29.57
N THR A 82 -24.79 -17.77 -30.30
CA THR A 82 -25.48 -17.88 -31.60
C THR A 82 -27.00 -17.73 -31.43
N GLY A 83 -27.59 -16.78 -32.13
CA GLY A 83 -29.03 -16.48 -32.05
C GLY A 83 -29.42 -15.47 -30.97
N PHE A 84 -28.46 -14.94 -30.22
CA PHE A 84 -28.66 -13.94 -29.19
C PHE A 84 -27.90 -12.65 -29.49
N ALA A 85 -28.41 -11.54 -28.97
CA ALA A 85 -27.71 -10.25 -29.02
C ALA A 85 -26.52 -10.30 -28.05
N ALA A 86 -25.36 -9.82 -28.50
CA ALA A 86 -24.20 -9.71 -27.62
C ALA A 86 -24.44 -8.63 -26.56
N THR A 87 -24.06 -8.92 -25.32
CA THR A 87 -24.09 -7.96 -24.20
C THR A 87 -22.67 -7.62 -23.76
N GLN A 88 -22.51 -6.38 -23.26
CA GLN A 88 -21.22 -5.91 -22.75
C GLN A 88 -21.42 -5.23 -21.40
N GLN A 89 -20.49 -5.46 -20.49
CA GLN A 89 -20.47 -4.84 -19.16
C GLN A 89 -19.04 -4.47 -18.79
N THR A 90 -18.86 -3.35 -18.10
CA THR A 90 -17.59 -3.04 -17.41
C THR A 90 -17.63 -3.63 -16.02
N ILE A 91 -16.58 -4.32 -15.63
CA ILE A 91 -16.43 -4.96 -14.33
C ILE A 91 -15.11 -4.56 -13.69
N VAL A 92 -15.09 -4.59 -12.37
CA VAL A 92 -13.87 -4.42 -11.56
C VAL A 92 -13.50 -5.79 -11.02
N VAL A 93 -12.25 -6.19 -11.21
CA VAL A 93 -11.71 -7.44 -10.67
C VAL A 93 -10.80 -7.09 -9.52
N ALA A 94 -11.08 -7.63 -8.34
CA ALA A 94 -10.27 -7.54 -7.14
C ALA A 94 -9.66 -8.90 -6.80
N SER A 95 -8.56 -8.92 -6.06
CA SER A 95 -7.91 -10.16 -5.61
C SER A 95 -8.75 -10.90 -4.56
N SER A 96 -9.49 -10.17 -3.75
CA SER A 96 -10.25 -10.65 -2.58
C SER A 96 -11.54 -11.41 -2.89
N GLY A 97 -11.93 -11.54 -4.16
CA GLY A 97 -13.13 -12.30 -4.55
C GLY A 97 -13.76 -11.83 -5.87
N SER A 98 -14.66 -12.63 -6.42
CA SER A 98 -15.39 -12.27 -7.63
C SER A 98 -16.89 -12.46 -7.47
N GLU A 99 -17.66 -11.43 -7.80
CA GLU A 99 -19.13 -11.55 -7.94
C GLU A 99 -19.46 -12.57 -9.01
N ILE A 100 -20.56 -13.34 -8.82
CA ILE A 100 -21.13 -14.12 -9.91
C ILE A 100 -21.93 -13.19 -10.81
N LEU A 101 -21.38 -12.92 -11.99
CA LEU A 101 -22.02 -12.09 -12.99
C LEU A 101 -23.22 -12.82 -13.62
N HIS A 102 -24.28 -12.09 -13.93
CA HIS A 102 -25.46 -12.62 -14.59
C HIS A 102 -25.66 -11.93 -15.94
N PHE A 103 -25.67 -12.72 -17.01
CA PHE A 103 -25.85 -12.24 -18.37
C PHE A 103 -27.15 -12.79 -18.98
N PRO A 104 -28.30 -12.08 -18.87
CA PRO A 104 -29.49 -12.40 -19.63
C PRO A 104 -29.26 -11.96 -21.07
N LEU A 105 -29.11 -12.89 -21.99
CA LEU A 105 -28.99 -12.60 -23.42
C LEU A 105 -30.37 -12.54 -24.08
N GLU A 106 -30.69 -11.43 -24.72
CA GLU A 106 -31.89 -11.28 -25.53
C GLU A 106 -31.75 -11.97 -26.87
N ILE A 107 -32.84 -12.49 -27.43
CA ILE A 107 -32.85 -13.10 -28.76
C ILE A 107 -32.56 -12.01 -29.80
N ALA A 108 -31.57 -12.24 -30.66
CA ALA A 108 -31.17 -11.28 -31.67
C ALA A 108 -32.31 -10.94 -32.62
N ALA A 109 -32.81 -9.71 -32.59
CA ALA A 109 -33.65 -9.20 -33.67
C ALA A 109 -32.77 -8.97 -34.91
N ALA A 110 -33.24 -9.34 -36.07
CA ALA A 110 -32.49 -9.14 -37.33
C ALA A 110 -32.18 -7.64 -37.52
N HIS A 111 -30.92 -7.25 -37.29
CA HIS A 111 -30.35 -5.90 -37.46
C HIS A 111 -30.39 -4.94 -36.24
N GLU A 112 -29.90 -5.34 -35.08
CA GLU A 112 -29.36 -4.32 -34.15
C GLU A 112 -28.30 -4.91 -33.23
N THR A 113 -27.14 -4.26 -33.19
CA THR A 113 -26.10 -4.49 -32.16
C THR A 113 -26.42 -3.56 -30.99
N ALA A 114 -27.13 -4.02 -30.00
CA ALA A 114 -27.33 -3.25 -28.78
C ALA A 114 -26.08 -3.39 -27.90
N VAL A 115 -25.29 -2.33 -27.83
CA VAL A 115 -24.19 -2.21 -26.85
C VAL A 115 -24.79 -1.52 -25.63
N VAL A 116 -25.02 -2.26 -24.56
CA VAL A 116 -25.42 -1.69 -23.28
C VAL A 116 -24.16 -1.40 -22.48
N HIS A 117 -23.85 -0.13 -22.32
CA HIS A 117 -22.82 0.32 -21.39
C HIS A 117 -23.43 0.42 -20.01
N ALA A 118 -23.09 -0.49 -19.12
CA ALA A 118 -23.40 -0.39 -17.70
C ALA A 118 -22.08 -0.35 -16.92
N GLU A 119 -21.59 0.86 -16.63
CA GLU A 119 -20.67 1.05 -15.51
C GLU A 119 -21.50 1.04 -14.23
N GLN A 120 -21.45 -0.06 -13.48
CA GLN A 120 -22.03 -0.12 -12.15
C GLN A 120 -20.94 -0.61 -11.19
N ASP A 121 -20.57 0.23 -10.24
CA ASP A 121 -19.93 -0.25 -9.01
C ASP A 121 -20.96 -1.12 -8.30
N THR A 122 -20.69 -2.42 -8.21
CA THR A 122 -21.55 -3.39 -7.55
C THR A 122 -20.96 -3.74 -6.20
N ALA A 123 -21.83 -3.95 -5.20
CA ALA A 123 -21.38 -4.48 -3.92
C ALA A 123 -20.87 -5.91 -4.09
N ASN A 124 -19.71 -6.23 -3.51
CA ASN A 124 -19.10 -7.55 -3.60
C ASN A 124 -19.63 -8.50 -2.50
N PRO A 125 -20.50 -9.47 -2.81
CA PRO A 125 -21.05 -10.40 -1.82
C PRO A 125 -20.09 -11.53 -1.44
N ASP A 126 -18.91 -11.61 -2.07
CA ASP A 126 -17.97 -12.71 -1.89
C ASP A 126 -16.75 -12.33 -1.05
N SER A 127 -16.63 -11.06 -0.68
CA SER A 127 -15.53 -10.57 0.15
C SER A 127 -16.01 -9.97 1.46
N VAL A 128 -15.26 -10.20 2.52
CA VAL A 128 -15.40 -9.51 3.82
C VAL A 128 -14.46 -8.31 3.92
N THR A 129 -13.43 -8.26 3.07
CA THR A 129 -12.40 -7.21 3.04
C THR A 129 -12.96 -5.95 2.37
N PRO A 130 -12.88 -4.78 3.01
CA PRO A 130 -13.18 -3.52 2.36
C PRO A 130 -12.01 -3.10 1.47
N THR A 131 -12.22 -3.16 0.17
CA THR A 131 -11.19 -2.90 -0.85
C THR A 131 -11.47 -1.61 -1.60
N THR A 132 -10.42 -0.84 -1.83
CA THR A 132 -10.42 0.34 -2.72
C THR A 132 -9.50 0.07 -3.90
N LEU A 133 -9.99 0.32 -5.13
CA LEU A 133 -9.17 0.26 -6.34
C LEU A 133 -8.97 1.67 -6.88
N VAL A 134 -7.71 2.03 -7.14
CA VAL A 134 -7.34 3.29 -7.76
C VAL A 134 -6.64 2.98 -9.07
N THR A 135 -7.22 3.44 -10.17
CA THR A 135 -6.73 3.17 -11.52
C THR A 135 -5.71 4.21 -11.97
N ARG A 136 -4.88 3.88 -12.95
CA ARG A 136 -3.96 4.81 -13.60
C ARG A 136 -4.63 6.10 -14.06
N ALA A 137 -5.86 6.01 -14.58
CA ALA A 137 -6.59 7.20 -15.01
C ALA A 137 -6.95 8.14 -13.85
N GLN A 138 -7.17 7.60 -12.65
CA GLN A 138 -7.35 8.39 -11.44
C GLN A 138 -6.01 8.95 -10.96
N ILE A 139 -4.95 8.14 -10.90
CA ILE A 139 -3.59 8.60 -10.52
C ILE A 139 -3.17 9.81 -11.36
N ILE A 140 -3.28 9.73 -12.70
CA ILE A 140 -2.89 10.82 -13.63
C ILE A 140 -3.72 12.09 -13.42
N LYS A 141 -4.96 11.99 -12.95
CA LYS A 141 -5.86 13.15 -12.79
C LYS A 141 -5.86 13.73 -11.38
N THR A 142 -5.53 12.93 -10.39
CA THR A 142 -5.47 13.37 -8.99
C THR A 142 -4.29 14.34 -8.82
N PRO A 143 -4.52 15.57 -8.32
CA PRO A 143 -3.45 16.54 -8.16
C PRO A 143 -2.30 15.97 -7.32
N GLY A 144 -1.08 16.01 -7.84
CA GLY A 144 0.10 15.53 -7.15
C GLY A 144 0.33 14.01 -7.15
N ALA A 145 -0.67 13.20 -7.50
CA ALA A 145 -0.58 11.75 -7.31
C ALA A 145 0.37 11.04 -8.30
N ASP A 146 0.72 11.64 -9.41
CA ASP A 146 1.65 11.09 -10.39
C ASP A 146 3.10 11.64 -10.25
N LEU A 147 3.38 12.38 -9.20
CA LEU A 147 4.73 12.75 -8.82
C LEU A 147 5.44 11.59 -8.12
N THR A 148 6.75 11.52 -8.30
CA THR A 148 7.60 10.58 -7.58
C THR A 148 7.42 10.73 -6.06
N ASN A 149 7.42 9.61 -5.33
CA ASN A 149 7.22 9.51 -3.88
C ASN A 149 5.86 10.02 -3.37
N SER A 150 4.92 10.34 -4.24
CA SER A 150 3.58 10.78 -3.82
C SER A 150 2.71 9.61 -3.35
N MET A 151 2.04 9.79 -2.22
CA MET A 151 1.03 8.87 -1.69
C MET A 151 -0.41 9.38 -1.88
N ALA A 152 -0.61 10.48 -2.62
CA ALA A 152 -1.95 11.05 -2.85
C ALA A 152 -2.91 10.06 -3.54
N MET A 153 -2.39 9.11 -4.34
CA MET A 153 -3.19 8.02 -4.89
C MET A 153 -3.79 7.09 -3.83
N ILE A 154 -3.25 7.08 -2.62
CA ILE A 154 -3.76 6.31 -1.48
C ILE A 154 -4.59 7.22 -0.58
N THR A 155 -4.00 8.32 -0.12
CA THR A 155 -4.60 9.18 0.91
C THR A 155 -5.90 9.83 0.45
N ASP A 156 -6.02 10.18 -0.83
CA ASP A 156 -7.23 10.83 -1.36
C ASP A 156 -8.43 9.89 -1.51
N PHE A 157 -8.17 8.60 -1.70
CA PHE A 157 -9.22 7.61 -1.99
C PHE A 157 -9.53 6.68 -0.82
N THR A 158 -8.67 6.65 0.20
CA THR A 158 -8.74 5.66 1.27
C THR A 158 -9.05 6.33 2.60
N PRO A 159 -10.17 5.98 3.26
CA PRO A 159 -10.45 6.50 4.59
C PRO A 159 -9.40 6.02 5.60
N GLY A 160 -9.01 6.88 6.52
CA GLY A 160 -8.01 6.57 7.54
C GLY A 160 -6.57 6.51 7.07
N ALA A 161 -6.31 6.83 5.79
CA ALA A 161 -4.97 7.01 5.26
C ALA A 161 -4.57 8.50 5.28
N TYR A 162 -3.38 8.82 5.77
CA TYR A 162 -2.84 10.18 5.84
C TYR A 162 -1.32 10.16 5.95
N MET A 163 -0.69 11.29 5.62
CA MET A 163 0.75 11.50 5.80
C MET A 163 1.00 12.35 7.05
N THR A 164 1.98 11.96 7.84
CA THR A 164 2.58 12.78 8.89
C THR A 164 4.04 12.37 9.06
N HIS A 165 4.92 13.31 9.37
CA HIS A 165 6.39 13.15 9.41
C HIS A 165 6.92 12.26 8.26
N ASP A 166 6.47 12.55 7.04
CA ASP A 166 6.84 11.86 5.79
C ASP A 166 6.51 10.34 5.72
N MET A 167 5.71 9.85 6.65
CA MET A 167 5.28 8.46 6.70
C MET A 167 3.80 8.32 6.35
N LEU A 168 3.48 7.27 5.58
CA LEU A 168 2.09 6.88 5.33
C LEU A 168 1.55 6.12 6.54
N HIS A 169 0.44 6.61 7.07
CA HIS A 169 -0.29 5.96 8.16
C HIS A 169 -1.66 5.47 7.68
N MET A 170 -2.11 4.38 8.24
CA MET A 170 -3.45 3.86 8.02
C MET A 170 -4.02 3.33 9.33
N ARG A 171 -5.21 3.80 9.68
CA ARG A 171 -5.87 3.45 10.96
C ARG A 171 -4.98 3.68 12.20
N GLY A 172 -4.07 4.66 12.14
CA GLY A 172 -3.13 4.97 13.22
C GLY A 172 -1.91 4.05 13.31
N GLY A 173 -1.76 3.08 12.41
CA GLY A 173 -0.55 2.27 12.28
C GLY A 173 0.31 2.72 11.10
N HIS A 174 1.61 2.58 11.21
CA HIS A 174 2.59 2.89 10.15
C HIS A 174 3.23 1.63 9.56
N GLU A 175 3.02 0.47 10.17
CA GLU A 175 3.50 -0.80 9.67
C GLU A 175 2.56 -1.37 8.60
N LEU A 176 2.82 -1.04 7.36
CA LEU A 176 1.99 -1.33 6.20
C LEU A 176 2.57 -2.47 5.36
N ASN A 177 1.71 -3.23 4.71
CA ASN A 177 2.11 -4.31 3.81
C ASN A 177 2.02 -3.86 2.35
N TRP A 178 3.14 -3.95 1.65
CA TRP A 178 3.23 -3.65 0.23
C TRP A 178 3.46 -4.93 -0.57
N MET A 179 2.80 -4.99 -1.72
CA MET A 179 2.97 -6.05 -2.69
C MET A 179 3.16 -5.45 -4.07
N ILE A 180 3.88 -6.15 -4.91
CA ILE A 180 3.99 -5.85 -6.34
C ILE A 180 3.53 -7.08 -7.09
N ASP A 181 2.46 -6.90 -7.89
CA ASP A 181 1.89 -7.97 -8.70
C ASP A 181 1.54 -9.22 -7.86
N GLY A 182 0.99 -8.96 -6.65
CA GLY A 182 0.60 -9.99 -5.69
C GLY A 182 1.73 -10.63 -4.87
N VAL A 183 2.96 -10.16 -5.00
CA VAL A 183 4.11 -10.69 -4.25
C VAL A 183 4.48 -9.71 -3.12
N PRO A 184 4.41 -10.14 -1.84
CA PRO A 184 4.78 -9.28 -0.72
C PRO A 184 6.25 -8.87 -0.76
N ILE A 185 6.50 -7.60 -0.47
CA ILE A 185 7.84 -7.04 -0.36
C ILE A 185 8.17 -6.90 1.12
N PRO A 186 9.14 -7.66 1.65
CA PRO A 186 9.52 -7.53 3.06
C PRO A 186 10.24 -6.20 3.30
N ASN A 187 9.97 -5.57 4.45
CA ASN A 187 10.64 -4.38 4.96
C ASN A 187 10.72 -3.21 3.97
N THR A 188 9.57 -2.62 3.67
CA THR A 188 9.45 -1.49 2.74
C THR A 188 9.59 -0.12 3.40
N ASN A 189 9.67 -0.05 4.73
CA ASN A 189 9.70 1.19 5.50
C ASN A 189 11.09 1.35 6.14
N ILE A 190 12.11 1.71 5.37
CA ILE A 190 13.43 1.86 5.94
C ILE A 190 13.70 3.29 6.37
N ALA A 191 13.65 4.27 5.53
CA ALA A 191 14.00 5.63 5.89
C ALA A 191 12.80 6.58 5.77
N ALA A 192 12.50 7.10 4.59
CA ALA A 192 11.37 8.01 4.42
C ALA A 192 9.99 7.31 4.51
N ASN A 193 9.97 5.99 4.64
CA ASN A 193 8.77 5.18 4.89
C ASN A 193 7.62 5.38 3.88
N VAL A 194 7.94 5.81 2.67
CA VAL A 194 6.95 6.02 1.61
C VAL A 194 6.53 4.74 0.89
N GLY A 195 6.90 3.58 1.42
CA GLY A 195 6.62 2.27 0.81
C GLY A 195 7.67 1.89 -0.24
N PRO A 196 7.36 0.93 -1.14
CA PRO A 196 8.25 0.60 -2.23
C PRO A 196 8.36 1.81 -3.13
N GLN A 197 9.58 2.21 -3.44
CA GLN A 197 9.87 3.44 -4.18
C GLN A 197 9.55 3.28 -5.69
N ILE A 198 8.34 2.85 -6.00
CA ILE A 198 7.81 2.75 -7.37
C ILE A 198 7.28 4.11 -7.81
N ASP A 199 7.71 4.55 -8.99
CA ASP A 199 7.13 5.74 -9.62
C ASP A 199 5.63 5.51 -9.87
N PRO A 200 4.71 6.37 -9.39
CA PRO A 200 3.28 6.22 -9.62
C PRO A 200 2.87 6.11 -11.10
N ARG A 201 3.70 6.62 -12.01
CA ARG A 201 3.49 6.51 -13.46
C ARG A 201 3.75 5.11 -14.01
N ASP A 202 4.40 4.22 -13.24
CA ASP A 202 4.62 2.81 -13.57
C ASP A 202 3.50 1.90 -13.06
N ILE A 203 2.52 2.47 -12.36
CA ILE A 203 1.36 1.78 -11.80
C ILE A 203 0.19 1.80 -12.79
N ASP A 204 -0.43 0.65 -13.05
CA ASP A 204 -1.71 0.54 -13.78
C ASP A 204 -2.89 0.64 -12.81
N THR A 205 -2.82 -0.07 -11.71
CA THR A 205 -3.85 -0.08 -10.67
C THR A 205 -3.19 -0.33 -9.31
N ILE A 206 -3.67 0.30 -8.27
CA ILE A 206 -3.36 -0.07 -6.89
C ILE A 206 -4.62 -0.58 -6.20
N GLU A 207 -4.53 -1.77 -5.62
CA GLU A 207 -5.55 -2.33 -4.74
C GLU A 207 -5.18 -2.03 -3.29
N ILE A 208 -6.14 -1.49 -2.54
CA ILE A 208 -5.94 -1.07 -1.15
C ILE A 208 -6.96 -1.79 -0.29
N ASP A 209 -6.48 -2.66 0.57
CA ASP A 209 -7.28 -3.39 1.53
C ASP A 209 -7.17 -2.81 2.94
N ARG A 210 -8.30 -2.73 3.66
CA ARG A 210 -8.41 -2.09 4.96
C ARG A 210 -8.95 -3.08 6.00
N GLY A 211 -8.06 -3.88 6.60
CA GLY A 211 -8.44 -4.91 7.57
C GLY A 211 -9.22 -6.09 6.96
N SER A 212 -9.65 -7.00 7.79
CA SER A 212 -10.40 -8.21 7.40
C SER A 212 -9.71 -9.04 6.33
N TYR A 213 -8.37 -9.13 6.39
CA TYR A 213 -7.57 -9.79 5.37
C TYR A 213 -7.75 -11.29 5.37
N ASN A 214 -7.72 -11.86 4.18
CA ASN A 214 -7.67 -13.29 3.95
C ASN A 214 -6.39 -13.93 4.52
N ALA A 215 -6.38 -15.26 4.71
CA ALA A 215 -5.25 -15.96 5.32
C ALA A 215 -3.98 -15.99 4.43
N ASP A 216 -4.11 -15.76 3.13
CA ASP A 216 -2.99 -15.60 2.20
C ASP A 216 -2.17 -14.33 2.45
N LEU A 217 -2.70 -13.35 3.19
CA LEU A 217 -2.07 -12.10 3.55
C LEU A 217 -1.59 -12.13 5.00
N GLY A 218 -0.39 -11.61 5.26
CA GLY A 218 0.21 -11.67 6.60
C GLY A 218 1.32 -10.65 6.76
N ASP A 219 2.08 -10.77 7.83
CA ASP A 219 3.29 -10.03 8.14
C ASP A 219 3.06 -8.60 8.66
N ARG A 220 2.01 -7.88 8.22
CA ARG A 220 1.64 -6.54 8.68
C ARG A 220 0.13 -6.38 8.71
N THR A 221 -0.40 -5.46 9.51
CA THR A 221 -1.81 -5.54 9.91
C THR A 221 -2.66 -4.32 9.60
N TYR A 222 -2.07 -3.13 9.44
CA TYR A 222 -2.86 -1.90 9.41
C TYR A 222 -3.37 -1.51 8.04
N GLY A 223 -2.67 -1.87 6.98
CA GLY A 223 -3.05 -1.61 5.60
C GLY A 223 -2.28 -2.50 4.64
N MET A 224 -2.91 -2.83 3.52
CA MET A 224 -2.29 -3.60 2.46
C MET A 224 -2.47 -2.91 1.12
N PHE A 225 -1.38 -2.82 0.39
CA PHE A 225 -1.32 -2.17 -0.91
C PHE A 225 -0.73 -3.14 -1.92
N ASP A 226 -1.54 -3.59 -2.89
CA ASP A 226 -1.04 -4.38 -4.02
C ASP A 226 -0.90 -3.47 -5.25
N VAL A 227 0.32 -3.22 -5.63
CA VAL A 227 0.68 -2.44 -6.82
C VAL A 227 0.67 -3.34 -8.03
N ILE A 228 -0.31 -3.17 -8.90
CA ILE A 228 -0.38 -3.83 -10.20
C ILE A 228 0.36 -2.95 -11.21
N PRO A 229 1.54 -3.37 -11.70
CA PRO A 229 2.36 -2.54 -12.54
C PRO A 229 1.85 -2.47 -13.98
N ARG A 230 2.31 -1.46 -14.70
CA ARG A 230 2.12 -1.33 -16.15
C ARG A 230 2.78 -2.47 -16.89
N THR A 231 2.19 -2.83 -18.01
CA THR A 231 2.68 -3.89 -18.89
C THR A 231 2.75 -3.42 -20.34
N GLY A 232 3.53 -4.10 -21.17
CA GLY A 232 3.59 -3.82 -22.60
C GLY A 232 2.29 -4.10 -23.35
N PHE A 233 1.33 -4.82 -22.76
CA PHE A 233 0.03 -5.08 -23.40
C PHE A 233 -0.82 -3.83 -23.59
N GLU A 234 -0.53 -2.74 -22.90
CA GLU A 234 -1.18 -1.45 -23.11
C GLU A 234 -0.53 -0.62 -24.24
N MET A 235 0.62 -1.04 -24.75
CA MET A 235 1.44 -0.29 -25.71
C MET A 235 1.67 -1.09 -26.99
N ASN A 236 1.77 -0.40 -28.11
CA ASN A 236 2.03 -0.99 -29.43
C ASN A 236 3.16 -0.23 -30.12
N ARG A 237 4.41 -0.60 -29.81
CA ARG A 237 5.62 0.12 -30.22
C ARG A 237 5.52 1.60 -29.86
N GLU A 238 5.17 1.86 -28.63
CA GLU A 238 4.90 3.20 -28.12
C GLU A 238 5.89 3.57 -27.03
N GLY A 239 6.21 4.86 -27.00
CA GLY A 239 6.92 5.48 -25.90
C GLY A 239 6.16 6.68 -25.38
N GLU A 240 6.42 7.00 -24.12
CA GLU A 240 5.87 8.17 -23.45
C GLU A 240 7.00 8.91 -22.74
N MET A 241 7.07 10.22 -22.95
CA MET A 241 7.93 11.12 -22.18
C MET A 241 7.05 12.06 -21.40
N VAL A 242 7.25 12.09 -20.09
CA VAL A 242 6.61 13.02 -19.16
C VAL A 242 7.68 13.93 -18.59
N THR A 243 7.43 15.22 -18.57
CA THR A 243 8.32 16.20 -17.95
C THR A 243 7.51 17.20 -17.14
N THR A 244 7.93 17.44 -15.91
CA THR A 244 7.25 18.28 -14.93
C THR A 244 8.15 19.41 -14.48
N PHE A 245 7.58 20.61 -14.36
CA PHE A 245 8.26 21.79 -13.85
C PHE A 245 7.38 22.50 -12.82
N GLY A 246 7.94 22.76 -11.65
CA GLY A 246 7.20 23.37 -10.53
C GLY A 246 7.95 24.48 -9.80
N ASN A 247 7.28 25.05 -8.80
CA ASN A 247 7.93 25.86 -7.80
C ASN A 247 8.94 24.99 -7.02
N PHE A 248 9.75 25.57 -6.13
CA PHE A 248 10.88 24.91 -5.45
C PHE A 248 11.92 24.31 -6.41
N TYR A 249 12.00 24.81 -7.66
CA TYR A 249 12.87 24.26 -8.72
C TYR A 249 12.60 22.76 -9.00
N GLN A 250 11.36 22.35 -8.77
CA GLN A 250 10.93 20.98 -8.98
C GLN A 250 11.02 20.61 -10.46
N THR A 251 11.63 19.47 -10.73
CA THR A 251 11.48 18.71 -11.97
C THR A 251 11.20 17.25 -11.63
N ASP A 252 10.36 16.61 -12.41
CA ASP A 252 10.04 15.20 -12.26
C ASP A 252 9.75 14.62 -13.65
N ASP A 253 10.68 13.80 -14.13
CA ASP A 253 10.73 13.37 -15.52
C ASP A 253 10.67 11.85 -15.62
N GLN A 254 9.93 11.33 -16.61
CA GLN A 254 9.94 9.92 -16.93
C GLN A 254 10.00 9.70 -18.44
N LEU A 255 10.75 8.69 -18.85
CA LEU A 255 10.77 8.16 -20.20
C LEU A 255 10.44 6.68 -20.17
N SER A 256 9.35 6.27 -20.81
CA SER A 256 8.91 4.88 -20.85
C SER A 256 8.70 4.37 -22.28
N PHE A 257 8.86 3.06 -22.44
CA PHE A 257 8.71 2.35 -23.71
C PHE A 257 7.98 1.04 -23.48
N GLY A 258 7.23 0.59 -24.46
CA GLY A 258 6.61 -0.72 -24.41
C GLY A 258 6.14 -1.22 -25.77
N ASP A 259 6.06 -2.52 -25.87
CA ASP A 259 5.56 -3.21 -27.06
C ASP A 259 5.02 -4.60 -26.67
N HIS A 260 4.20 -5.16 -27.55
CA HIS A 260 3.69 -6.50 -27.36
C HIS A 260 3.50 -7.26 -28.67
N SER A 261 3.48 -8.56 -28.53
CA SER A 261 2.93 -9.53 -29.50
C SER A 261 1.78 -10.29 -28.86
N GLU A 262 1.20 -11.26 -29.52
CA GLU A 262 0.14 -12.11 -28.95
C GLU A 262 0.59 -12.86 -27.68
N ARG A 263 1.89 -13.13 -27.52
CA ARG A 263 2.43 -13.94 -26.42
C ARG A 263 3.43 -13.23 -25.53
N PHE A 264 3.99 -12.14 -25.97
CA PHE A 264 5.06 -11.45 -25.25
C PHE A 264 4.77 -9.96 -25.16
N ALA A 265 4.90 -9.42 -23.96
CA ALA A 265 4.79 -8.00 -23.72
C ALA A 265 5.95 -7.54 -22.84
N TRP A 266 6.44 -6.33 -23.09
CA TRP A 266 7.46 -5.71 -22.27
C TRP A 266 7.17 -4.22 -22.10
N PHE A 267 7.46 -3.74 -20.92
CA PHE A 267 7.42 -2.32 -20.54
C PHE A 267 8.71 -1.99 -19.80
N ALA A 268 9.26 -0.81 -20.05
CA ALA A 268 10.43 -0.29 -19.36
C ALA A 268 10.33 1.22 -19.18
N ALA A 269 10.71 1.72 -18.02
CA ALA A 269 10.72 3.13 -17.70
C ALA A 269 12.02 3.54 -17.00
N LEU A 270 12.42 4.79 -17.20
CA LEU A 270 13.47 5.50 -16.48
C LEU A 270 12.89 6.79 -15.96
N ASN A 271 13.13 7.11 -14.71
CA ASN A 271 12.63 8.33 -14.08
C ASN A 271 13.74 9.07 -13.31
N GLY A 272 13.49 10.33 -13.03
CA GLY A 272 14.34 11.14 -12.17
C GLY A 272 13.62 12.39 -11.71
N ASN A 273 13.82 12.75 -10.45
CA ASN A 273 13.21 13.91 -9.83
C ASN A 273 14.25 14.78 -9.12
N ARG A 274 13.87 16.00 -8.89
CA ARG A 274 14.58 16.96 -8.06
C ARG A 274 13.64 18.03 -7.55
N SER A 275 13.80 18.42 -6.28
CA SER A 275 13.11 19.55 -5.68
C SER A 275 14.00 20.22 -4.62
N ASN A 276 13.70 21.47 -4.25
CA ASN A 276 14.22 22.12 -3.05
C ASN A 276 13.22 22.04 -1.88
N TYR A 277 12.20 21.22 -2.02
CA TYR A 277 11.26 20.84 -0.97
C TYR A 277 11.09 19.31 -1.07
N GLY A 278 11.68 18.59 -0.14
CA GLY A 278 11.73 17.13 -0.13
C GLY A 278 10.90 16.52 0.98
N LEU A 279 11.07 17.00 2.20
CA LEU A 279 10.43 16.47 3.39
C LEU A 279 9.54 17.52 4.08
N MET A 280 8.67 17.08 4.97
CA MET A 280 7.88 17.99 5.81
C MET A 280 8.80 18.82 6.69
N ALA A 281 8.76 20.14 6.52
CA ALA A 281 9.68 21.04 7.19
C ALA A 281 9.11 21.54 8.51
N PRO A 282 9.97 21.84 9.53
CA PRO A 282 9.53 22.37 10.81
C PRO A 282 9.07 23.84 10.75
N ILE A 283 9.33 24.53 9.63
CA ILE A 283 9.02 25.95 9.45
C ILE A 283 8.40 26.24 8.08
N GLU A 284 7.65 27.35 7.99
CA GLU A 284 6.97 27.76 6.76
C GLU A 284 7.90 27.91 5.54
N LYS A 285 9.13 28.32 5.74
CA LYS A 285 10.13 28.42 4.66
C LYS A 285 11.21 27.37 4.84
N PRO A 286 11.10 26.25 4.12
CA PRO A 286 12.05 25.16 4.26
C PRO A 286 13.51 25.61 4.07
N VAL A 287 14.38 25.12 4.91
CA VAL A 287 15.83 25.33 4.85
C VAL A 287 16.50 23.97 4.90
N HIS A 288 17.48 23.73 4.01
CA HIS A 288 18.17 22.46 3.90
C HIS A 288 17.20 21.29 3.65
N ASP A 289 16.44 21.39 2.55
CA ASP A 289 15.31 20.51 2.26
C ASP A 289 15.30 20.10 0.77
N ALA A 290 16.48 19.93 0.19
CA ALA A 290 16.55 19.47 -1.19
C ALA A 290 16.48 17.95 -1.27
N GLU A 291 15.72 17.49 -2.25
CA GLU A 291 15.68 16.09 -2.66
C GLU A 291 16.14 15.92 -4.10
N ASN A 292 16.64 14.75 -4.42
CA ASN A 292 16.82 14.28 -5.80
C ASN A 292 16.92 12.76 -5.84
N GLY A 293 16.40 12.18 -6.91
CA GLY A 293 16.42 10.74 -7.09
C GLY A 293 16.34 10.35 -8.55
N TYR A 294 16.66 9.10 -8.83
CA TYR A 294 16.48 8.49 -10.13
C TYR A 294 16.21 7.00 -9.99
N GLY A 295 15.48 6.44 -10.95
CA GLY A 295 15.11 5.05 -10.90
C GLY A 295 14.82 4.46 -12.28
N GLY A 296 14.55 3.18 -12.25
CA GLY A 296 14.12 2.43 -13.43
C GLY A 296 13.21 1.30 -13.07
N PHE A 297 12.28 1.04 -13.95
CA PHE A 297 11.28 -0.01 -13.82
C PHE A 297 11.22 -0.87 -15.09
N GLY A 298 10.93 -2.16 -14.93
CA GLY A 298 10.73 -3.08 -16.04
C GLY A 298 9.73 -4.18 -15.74
N SER A 299 8.87 -4.47 -16.71
CA SER A 299 7.89 -5.55 -16.65
C SER A 299 7.93 -6.37 -17.93
N LEU A 300 8.03 -7.70 -17.81
CA LEU A 300 7.99 -8.64 -18.91
C LEU A 300 6.90 -9.68 -18.65
N ILE A 301 6.06 -9.96 -19.65
CA ILE A 301 5.07 -11.04 -19.59
C ILE A 301 5.24 -11.93 -20.81
N PHE A 302 5.33 -13.24 -20.59
CA PHE A 302 5.40 -14.23 -21.63
C PHE A 302 4.33 -15.31 -21.45
N ASN A 303 3.33 -15.32 -22.34
CA ASN A 303 2.31 -16.34 -22.42
C ASN A 303 2.84 -17.49 -23.32
N HIS A 304 3.46 -18.51 -22.70
CA HIS A 304 4.00 -19.66 -23.43
C HIS A 304 2.89 -20.37 -24.20
N ASP A 305 1.79 -20.63 -23.50
CA ASP A 305 0.55 -21.18 -24.03
C ASP A 305 -0.65 -20.74 -23.18
N PRO A 306 -1.90 -21.19 -23.43
CA PRO A 306 -3.06 -20.80 -22.62
C PRO A 306 -3.02 -21.23 -21.15
N ARG A 307 -2.05 -22.05 -20.75
CA ARG A 307 -1.91 -22.55 -19.38
C ARG A 307 -0.73 -21.94 -18.64
N ASP A 308 0.31 -21.56 -19.35
CA ASP A 308 1.58 -21.13 -18.76
C ASP A 308 1.89 -19.68 -19.09
N GLN A 309 1.93 -18.85 -18.04
CA GLN A 309 2.39 -17.48 -18.11
C GLN A 309 3.61 -17.28 -17.22
N PHE A 310 4.59 -16.57 -17.73
CA PHE A 310 5.79 -16.13 -17.01
C PHE A 310 5.78 -14.62 -16.91
N ARG A 311 6.03 -14.10 -15.72
CA ARG A 311 6.10 -12.67 -15.46
C ARG A 311 7.42 -12.34 -14.77
N LEU A 312 8.03 -11.23 -15.14
CA LEU A 312 9.16 -10.64 -14.45
C LEU A 312 8.86 -9.16 -14.20
N VAL A 313 8.95 -8.75 -12.96
CA VAL A 313 8.86 -7.34 -12.57
C VAL A 313 10.14 -7.00 -11.84
N SER A 314 10.74 -5.87 -12.16
CA SER A 314 11.96 -5.39 -11.51
C SER A 314 11.96 -3.88 -11.43
N GLN A 315 12.42 -3.35 -10.31
CA GLN A 315 12.66 -1.94 -10.12
C GLN A 315 13.99 -1.71 -9.41
N LEU A 316 14.55 -0.52 -9.61
CA LEU A 316 15.70 0.00 -8.89
C LEU A 316 15.50 1.51 -8.73
N ARG A 317 15.77 2.03 -7.54
CA ARG A 317 15.70 3.46 -7.28
C ARG A 317 16.76 3.88 -6.26
N THR A 318 17.21 5.12 -6.39
CA THR A 318 18.09 5.78 -5.45
C THR A 318 17.56 7.18 -5.18
N ASP A 319 17.51 7.59 -3.92
CA ASP A 319 17.04 8.90 -3.49
C ASP A 319 18.02 9.50 -2.49
N TYR A 320 18.10 10.82 -2.49
CA TYR A 320 18.84 11.61 -1.54
C TYR A 320 17.99 12.72 -1.00
N TYR A 321 17.95 12.88 0.31
CA TYR A 321 17.23 13.90 1.03
C TYR A 321 18.16 14.73 1.92
N GLN A 322 17.90 16.02 1.98
CA GLN A 322 18.38 16.87 3.05
C GLN A 322 17.35 16.92 4.15
N ILE A 323 17.75 16.75 5.39
CA ILE A 323 16.85 16.86 6.54
C ILE A 323 16.59 18.34 6.84
N PRO A 324 15.36 18.84 6.74
CA PRO A 324 15.03 20.21 7.04
C PRO A 324 15.17 20.51 8.54
N TYR A 325 15.43 21.75 8.90
CA TYR A 325 15.58 22.17 10.29
C TYR A 325 15.08 23.60 10.51
N ASP A 326 14.81 23.97 11.78
CA ASP A 326 14.52 25.35 12.17
C ASP A 326 15.82 26.07 12.57
N PRO A 327 16.28 27.07 11.77
CA PRO A 327 17.52 27.78 12.04
C PRO A 327 17.41 28.81 13.20
N ASN A 328 16.23 29.07 13.75
CA ASN A 328 16.04 30.07 14.79
C ASN A 328 16.04 29.45 16.20
N PRO A 329 17.16 29.53 16.95
CA PRO A 329 17.26 28.91 18.27
C PRO A 329 16.32 29.53 19.33
N ASN A 330 15.62 30.62 19.01
CA ASN A 330 14.70 31.28 19.94
C ASN A 330 13.23 30.88 19.70
N ASP A 331 12.93 30.12 18.64
CA ASP A 331 11.58 29.64 18.43
C ASP A 331 11.18 28.65 19.53
N TRP A 332 9.90 28.60 19.84
CA TRP A 332 9.42 27.77 20.95
C TRP A 332 9.68 26.28 20.72
N GLU A 333 9.75 25.85 19.46
CA GLU A 333 10.05 24.52 19.04
C GLU A 333 11.48 24.13 19.42
N ASN A 334 12.46 24.96 19.08
CA ASN A 334 13.86 24.77 19.46
C ASN A 334 14.14 24.89 20.97
N GLN A 335 13.18 25.39 21.75
CA GLN A 335 13.26 25.33 23.22
C GLN A 335 12.87 23.96 23.78
N LEU A 336 12.13 23.18 23.01
CA LEU A 336 11.78 21.80 23.34
C LEU A 336 12.73 20.80 22.68
N TYR A 337 13.06 21.08 21.43
CA TYR A 337 13.86 20.24 20.58
C TYR A 337 14.71 21.13 19.64
N ASP A 338 15.99 21.31 19.97
CA ASP A 338 16.88 22.24 19.27
C ASP A 338 17.42 21.62 17.97
N SER A 339 16.75 21.91 16.86
CA SER A 339 17.19 21.51 15.51
C SER A 339 18.08 22.56 14.83
N SER A 340 18.36 23.69 15.46
CA SER A 340 18.98 24.86 14.83
C SER A 340 20.38 24.65 14.25
N GLY A 341 21.06 23.58 14.66
CA GLY A 341 22.40 23.20 14.19
C GLY A 341 22.43 22.13 13.11
N LEU A 342 21.35 21.44 12.86
CA LEU A 342 21.30 20.28 11.98
C LEU A 342 21.64 20.62 10.52
N ARG A 343 22.36 19.70 9.85
CA ARG A 343 22.73 19.78 8.43
C ARG A 343 22.79 18.37 7.85
N ASP A 344 21.88 17.54 8.29
CA ASP A 344 21.89 16.12 8.05
C ASP A 344 21.35 15.78 6.67
N GLY A 345 21.68 14.63 6.19
CA GLY A 345 21.16 14.10 4.93
C GLY A 345 20.93 12.60 5.03
N ASP A 346 20.03 12.13 4.22
CA ASP A 346 19.75 10.73 4.06
C ASP A 346 19.92 10.29 2.61
N HIS A 347 20.33 9.04 2.42
CA HIS A 347 20.51 8.41 1.12
C HIS A 347 19.88 7.03 1.15
N GLU A 348 18.95 6.77 0.23
CA GLU A 348 18.21 5.54 0.14
C GLU A 348 18.46 4.83 -1.18
N ASP A 349 18.66 3.51 -1.11
CA ASP A 349 18.69 2.63 -2.26
C ASP A 349 17.64 1.53 -2.08
N ASP A 350 16.78 1.34 -3.08
CA ASP A 350 15.79 0.28 -3.11
C ASP A 350 15.84 -0.49 -4.43
N GLY A 351 15.74 -1.80 -4.36
CA GLY A 351 15.74 -2.65 -5.54
C GLY A 351 14.95 -3.94 -5.32
N PHE A 352 13.95 -4.16 -6.16
CA PHE A 352 13.09 -5.33 -6.11
C PHE A 352 13.03 -6.04 -7.45
N SER A 353 13.05 -7.38 -7.40
CA SER A 353 12.81 -8.23 -8.57
C SER A 353 12.00 -9.45 -8.19
N THR A 354 10.93 -9.71 -8.93
CA THR A 354 10.14 -10.95 -8.81
C THR A 354 9.99 -11.62 -10.16
N PHE A 355 10.03 -12.94 -10.13
CA PHE A 355 9.73 -13.79 -11.30
C PHE A 355 8.57 -14.71 -10.93
N SER A 356 7.43 -14.61 -11.62
CA SER A 356 6.27 -15.44 -11.37
C SER A 356 6.04 -16.41 -12.51
N TRP A 357 5.83 -17.69 -12.19
CA TRP A 357 5.27 -18.67 -13.09
C TRP A 357 3.87 -19.02 -12.65
N ILE A 358 2.91 -18.74 -13.52
CA ILE A 358 1.48 -18.99 -13.31
C ILE A 358 1.07 -20.14 -14.23
N HIS A 359 0.58 -21.23 -13.64
CA HIS A 359 0.11 -22.40 -14.37
C HIS A 359 -1.38 -22.67 -14.15
N THR A 360 -2.17 -22.60 -15.19
CA THR A 360 -3.61 -22.90 -15.16
C THR A 360 -3.84 -24.38 -15.41
N LEU A 361 -4.11 -25.13 -14.35
CA LEU A 361 -4.38 -26.57 -14.41
C LEU A 361 -5.74 -26.89 -15.04
N SER A 362 -6.75 -26.05 -14.74
CA SER A 362 -8.10 -26.14 -15.31
C SER A 362 -8.77 -24.75 -15.27
N SER A 363 -9.99 -24.63 -15.80
CA SER A 363 -10.77 -23.39 -15.71
C SER A 363 -11.09 -22.94 -14.28
N SER A 364 -10.84 -23.77 -13.29
CA SER A 364 -11.11 -23.46 -11.87
C SER A 364 -9.91 -23.71 -10.95
N THR A 365 -8.75 -24.06 -11.50
CA THR A 365 -7.58 -24.44 -10.71
C THR A 365 -6.33 -23.80 -11.24
N LEU A 366 -5.62 -23.13 -10.38
CA LEU A 366 -4.44 -22.33 -10.67
C LEU A 366 -3.29 -22.73 -9.75
N PHE A 367 -2.09 -22.57 -10.24
CA PHE A 367 -0.81 -22.70 -9.57
C PHE A 367 0.06 -21.49 -9.85
N GLU A 368 0.73 -20.94 -8.83
CA GLU A 368 1.77 -19.92 -9.01
C GLU A 368 2.97 -20.18 -8.11
N ILE A 369 4.15 -19.81 -8.59
CA ILE A 369 5.36 -19.67 -7.78
C ILE A 369 6.09 -18.40 -8.18
N SER A 370 6.46 -17.60 -7.18
CA SER A 370 7.06 -16.29 -7.37
C SER A 370 8.28 -16.13 -6.47
N PRO A 371 9.47 -16.61 -6.88
CA PRO A 371 10.71 -16.23 -6.23
C PRO A 371 10.96 -14.73 -6.39
N PHE A 372 11.51 -14.12 -5.34
CA PHE A 372 11.84 -12.71 -5.33
C PHE A 372 13.19 -12.43 -4.65
N TYR A 373 13.73 -11.28 -4.99
CA TYR A 373 14.86 -10.66 -4.32
C TYR A 373 14.53 -9.20 -4.05
N HIS A 374 14.78 -8.75 -2.82
CA HIS A 374 14.66 -7.36 -2.43
C HIS A 374 15.96 -6.92 -1.75
N TYR A 375 16.43 -5.72 -2.09
CA TYR A 375 17.54 -5.02 -1.47
C TYR A 375 17.08 -3.62 -1.09
N ASN A 376 17.38 -3.20 0.12
CA ASN A 376 17.23 -1.83 0.54
C ASN A 376 18.42 -1.38 1.40
N GLU A 377 18.74 -0.11 1.31
CA GLU A 377 19.72 0.57 2.15
C GLU A 377 19.23 1.98 2.48
N ALA A 378 19.35 2.38 3.74
CA ALA A 378 19.23 3.75 4.18
C ALA A 378 20.51 4.18 4.86
N LEU A 379 21.07 5.31 4.46
CA LEU A 379 22.31 5.88 5.00
C LEU A 379 22.06 7.29 5.50
N TYR A 380 21.83 7.41 6.79
CA TYR A 380 21.77 8.69 7.48
C TYR A 380 23.15 9.23 7.77
N GLN A 381 23.42 10.47 7.34
CA GLN A 381 24.68 11.17 7.47
C GLN A 381 24.51 12.45 8.28
N PRO A 382 25.02 12.51 9.52
CA PRO A 382 24.92 13.70 10.35
C PRO A 382 25.91 14.78 9.91
N SER A 383 25.63 16.01 10.28
CA SER A 383 26.65 17.04 10.33
C SER A 383 27.64 16.75 11.48
N PRO A 384 28.95 16.90 11.27
CA PRO A 384 29.93 16.57 12.30
C PRO A 384 29.84 17.39 13.58
N ASN A 385 29.11 18.50 13.56
CA ASN A 385 28.96 19.41 14.70
C ASN A 385 27.58 19.42 15.32
N ASP A 386 26.71 18.46 14.98
CA ASP A 386 25.36 18.37 15.53
C ASP A 386 25.39 18.20 17.05
N LEU A 387 24.48 18.85 17.73
CA LEU A 387 24.34 18.82 19.19
C LEU A 387 22.98 18.23 19.59
N PRO A 388 22.95 17.45 20.65
CA PRO A 388 24.06 16.97 21.50
C PRO A 388 24.92 15.88 20.85
N THR A 389 24.42 15.23 19.80
CA THR A 389 25.06 14.07 19.16
C THR A 389 25.08 14.18 17.64
N ALA A 390 26.16 13.70 17.02
CA ALA A 390 26.20 13.40 15.59
C ALA A 390 26.04 11.88 15.42
N THR A 391 24.91 11.44 14.86
CA THR A 391 24.53 10.04 14.77
C THR A 391 24.59 9.55 13.33
N THR A 392 25.47 8.57 13.05
CA THR A 392 25.54 7.90 11.74
C THR A 392 24.81 6.57 11.82
N ALA A 393 23.92 6.32 10.89
CA ALA A 393 23.32 5.00 10.71
C ALA A 393 23.33 4.61 9.22
N ARG A 394 23.69 3.36 8.96
CA ARG A 394 23.45 2.72 7.67
C ARG A 394 22.80 1.39 7.95
N GLU A 395 21.60 1.24 7.50
CA GLU A 395 20.83 0.00 7.57
C GLU A 395 20.74 -0.61 6.18
N THR A 396 21.18 -1.86 6.04
CA THR A 396 21.19 -2.56 4.76
C THR A 396 20.49 -3.89 4.90
N GLY A 397 19.42 -4.09 4.13
CA GLY A 397 18.65 -5.33 4.11
C GLY A 397 18.73 -6.06 2.76
N GLN A 398 18.91 -7.38 2.80
CA GLN A 398 18.84 -8.25 1.63
C GLN A 398 17.87 -9.39 1.93
N TYR A 399 16.85 -9.54 1.09
CA TYR A 399 15.79 -10.51 1.24
C TYR A 399 15.77 -11.41 0.01
N THR A 400 15.89 -12.71 0.22
CA THR A 400 15.76 -13.71 -0.84
C THR A 400 14.68 -14.68 -0.44
N GLY A 401 13.60 -14.73 -1.19
CA GLY A 401 12.44 -15.50 -0.82
C GLY A 401 11.62 -16.01 -1.99
N ALA A 402 10.50 -16.60 -1.63
CA ALA A 402 9.50 -17.02 -2.59
C ALA A 402 8.12 -17.06 -1.95
N GLN A 403 7.13 -16.76 -2.76
CA GLN A 403 5.74 -17.10 -2.51
C GLN A 403 5.34 -18.23 -3.42
N ALA A 404 4.51 -19.13 -2.90
CA ALA A 404 4.03 -20.24 -3.69
C ALA A 404 2.67 -20.71 -3.20
N TYR A 405 1.68 -20.88 -4.11
CA TYR A 405 0.32 -21.19 -3.69
C TYR A 405 -0.59 -21.81 -4.77
N PHE A 406 -1.67 -22.48 -4.34
CA PHE A 406 -2.67 -23.20 -5.13
C PHE A 406 -4.06 -22.64 -4.82
N SER A 407 -4.85 -22.37 -5.86
CA SER A 407 -6.27 -22.02 -5.75
C SER A 407 -7.12 -22.96 -6.58
N THR A 408 -8.24 -23.35 -6.01
CA THR A 408 -9.22 -24.15 -6.77
C THR A 408 -10.64 -23.82 -6.31
N SER A 409 -11.55 -23.70 -7.28
CA SER A 409 -12.99 -23.58 -7.02
C SER A 409 -13.67 -24.90 -7.37
N ILE A 410 -14.24 -25.54 -6.36
CA ILE A 410 -14.95 -26.82 -6.48
C ILE A 410 -16.36 -26.69 -5.86
N ALA A 411 -17.38 -26.78 -6.68
CA ALA A 411 -18.78 -26.65 -6.29
C ALA A 411 -19.06 -25.29 -5.61
N ARG A 412 -19.13 -25.26 -4.28
CA ARG A 412 -19.46 -24.07 -3.47
C ARG A 412 -18.28 -23.56 -2.66
N ASN A 413 -17.12 -24.17 -2.80
CA ASN A 413 -15.89 -23.81 -2.10
C ASN A 413 -14.91 -23.15 -3.07
N SER A 414 -14.25 -22.11 -2.59
CA SER A 414 -13.06 -21.51 -3.22
C SER A 414 -11.90 -21.64 -2.24
N PHE A 415 -11.10 -22.65 -2.46
CA PHE A 415 -10.02 -23.06 -1.59
C PHE A 415 -8.69 -22.45 -2.03
N LYS A 416 -7.91 -21.93 -1.07
CA LYS A 416 -6.55 -21.46 -1.25
C LYS A 416 -5.63 -22.11 -0.22
N ALA A 417 -4.40 -22.48 -0.59
CA ALA A 417 -3.37 -22.89 0.34
C ALA A 417 -1.98 -22.54 -0.22
N GLY A 418 -1.06 -22.13 0.61
CA GLY A 418 0.24 -21.73 0.13
C GLY A 418 1.31 -21.60 1.20
N LEU A 419 2.49 -21.22 0.71
CA LEU A 419 3.70 -20.98 1.48
C LEU A 419 4.26 -19.61 1.08
N TYR A 420 4.81 -18.91 2.06
CA TYR A 420 5.58 -17.70 1.87
C TYR A 420 6.81 -17.76 2.76
N GLY A 421 7.92 -17.19 2.33
CA GLY A 421 9.06 -17.09 3.21
C GLY A 421 10.27 -16.47 2.53
N TYR A 422 11.15 -15.95 3.36
CA TYR A 422 12.41 -15.35 2.93
C TYR A 422 13.53 -15.57 3.95
N ALA A 423 14.74 -15.59 3.44
CA ALA A 423 15.96 -15.42 4.22
C ALA A 423 16.35 -13.93 4.17
N GLN A 424 16.73 -13.39 5.30
CA GLN A 424 17.13 -12.01 5.49
C GLN A 424 18.57 -11.93 5.95
N HIS A 425 19.34 -10.99 5.37
CA HIS A 425 20.68 -10.63 5.77
C HIS A 425 20.74 -9.12 5.98
N GLU A 426 21.10 -8.68 7.16
CA GLU A 426 21.28 -7.28 7.53
C GLU A 426 22.75 -7.00 7.86
N ASN A 427 23.24 -5.83 7.45
CA ASN A 427 24.55 -5.33 7.79
C ASN A 427 24.43 -3.83 8.11
N ASP A 428 24.43 -3.51 9.40
CA ASP A 428 24.13 -2.18 9.88
C ASP A 428 25.38 -1.54 10.44
N LEU A 429 25.64 -0.31 10.06
CA LEU A 429 26.63 0.55 10.71
C LEU A 429 25.90 1.55 11.58
N PHE A 430 26.25 1.61 12.84
CA PHE A 430 25.71 2.58 13.78
C PHE A 430 26.82 3.25 14.58
N GLY A 431 26.83 4.57 14.63
CA GLY A 431 27.82 5.31 15.38
C GLY A 431 27.26 6.60 15.97
N VAL A 432 27.71 6.96 17.16
CA VAL A 432 27.34 8.20 17.84
C VAL A 432 28.60 8.92 18.32
N VAL A 433 28.71 10.19 17.97
CA VAL A 433 29.70 11.11 18.50
C VAL A 433 28.99 12.07 19.46
N PHE A 434 29.37 12.08 20.72
CA PHE A 434 28.77 12.94 21.76
C PHE A 434 29.46 14.30 21.76
N ASN A 435 29.01 15.22 20.96
CA ASN A 435 29.59 16.55 20.80
C ASN A 435 29.43 17.44 22.06
N ASP A 436 28.50 17.09 22.94
CA ASP A 436 28.31 17.72 24.25
C ASP A 436 29.19 17.13 25.35
N GLY A 437 29.91 16.05 25.06
CA GLY A 437 30.75 15.33 26.00
C GLY A 437 29.99 14.55 27.07
N SER A 438 28.71 14.28 26.88
CA SER A 438 27.86 13.57 27.84
C SER A 438 28.22 12.08 27.97
N SER A 439 28.82 11.48 26.94
CA SER A 439 29.23 10.09 26.94
C SER A 439 30.47 9.86 26.03
N THR A 440 30.89 8.62 25.91
CA THR A 440 32.01 8.23 25.04
C THR A 440 31.51 7.84 23.66
N ASP A 441 32.16 8.39 22.62
CA ASP A 441 31.89 8.05 21.24
C ASP A 441 32.00 6.54 20.99
N PHE A 442 31.12 6.00 20.18
CA PHE A 442 31.18 4.61 19.79
C PHE A 442 30.73 4.39 18.34
N SER A 443 31.12 3.29 17.76
CA SER A 443 30.63 2.84 16.46
C SER A 443 30.65 1.31 16.42
N GLU A 444 29.57 0.72 15.95
CA GLU A 444 29.41 -0.73 15.79
C GLU A 444 28.91 -1.05 14.37
N ASN A 445 29.20 -2.26 13.92
CA ASN A 445 28.74 -2.76 12.61
C ASN A 445 28.19 -4.20 12.80
N PRO A 446 27.03 -4.34 13.42
CA PRO A 446 26.39 -5.64 13.60
C PRO A 446 25.96 -6.25 12.27
N ILE A 447 26.06 -7.58 12.18
CA ILE A 447 25.55 -8.39 11.07
C ILE A 447 24.53 -9.36 11.66
N ALA A 448 23.32 -9.33 11.12
CA ALA A 448 22.26 -10.25 11.52
C ALA A 448 21.82 -11.13 10.34
N ASN A 449 21.38 -12.34 10.63
CA ASN A 449 20.80 -13.27 9.67
C ASN A 449 19.58 -13.93 10.27
N GLY A 450 18.53 -14.02 9.48
CA GLY A 450 17.28 -14.61 9.90
C GLY A 450 16.33 -14.85 8.75
N GLY A 451 15.05 -14.85 9.04
CA GLY A 451 14.00 -14.98 8.03
C GLY A 451 12.66 -15.38 8.61
N VAL A 452 11.70 -15.47 7.74
CA VAL A 452 10.32 -15.84 8.01
C VAL A 452 9.95 -17.03 7.13
N GLU A 453 9.24 -18.00 7.71
CA GLU A 453 8.62 -19.13 7.00
C GLU A 453 7.15 -19.19 7.39
N GLU A 454 6.25 -19.17 6.42
CA GLU A 454 4.82 -19.13 6.65
C GLU A 454 4.09 -20.14 5.78
N ALA A 455 2.97 -20.63 6.33
CA ALA A 455 2.03 -21.48 5.63
C ALA A 455 0.60 -20.99 5.89
N PHE A 456 -0.24 -21.02 4.89
CA PHE A 456 -1.65 -20.63 5.03
C PHE A 456 -2.59 -21.57 4.30
N ILE A 457 -3.83 -21.57 4.78
CA ILE A 457 -4.96 -22.29 4.19
C ILE A 457 -6.23 -21.47 4.40
N GLU A 458 -7.09 -21.41 3.38
CA GLU A 458 -8.35 -20.69 3.42
C GLU A 458 -9.41 -21.38 2.55
N ASP A 459 -10.65 -21.33 2.99
CA ASP A 459 -11.83 -21.70 2.18
C ASP A 459 -12.89 -20.62 2.25
N ASN A 460 -13.35 -20.19 1.08
CA ASN A 460 -14.51 -19.33 0.89
C ASN A 460 -15.70 -20.22 0.49
N TYR A 461 -16.55 -20.56 1.46
CA TYR A 461 -17.69 -21.44 1.29
C TYR A 461 -18.98 -20.67 1.03
N ARG A 462 -19.65 -20.94 -0.09
CA ARG A 462 -20.93 -20.32 -0.49
C ARG A 462 -22.09 -21.33 -0.41
N PRO A 463 -22.70 -21.52 0.74
CA PRO A 463 -23.84 -22.44 0.87
C PRO A 463 -25.04 -22.01 0.03
N THR A 464 -25.22 -20.71 -0.19
CA THR A 464 -26.27 -20.10 -1.01
C THR A 464 -25.70 -18.93 -1.83
N SER A 465 -26.44 -18.40 -2.80
CA SER A 465 -26.03 -17.26 -3.59
C SER A 465 -25.92 -15.92 -2.81
N TRP A 466 -26.48 -15.88 -1.62
CA TRP A 466 -26.54 -14.67 -0.77
C TRP A 466 -25.70 -14.77 0.51
N LEU A 467 -25.00 -15.90 0.74
CA LEU A 467 -24.20 -16.13 1.94
C LEU A 467 -22.82 -16.66 1.54
N THR A 468 -21.78 -15.99 1.97
CA THR A 468 -20.38 -16.42 1.89
C THR A 468 -19.82 -16.53 3.31
N LEU A 469 -19.17 -17.63 3.61
CA LEU A 469 -18.44 -17.89 4.86
C LEU A 469 -16.97 -18.05 4.51
N ILE A 470 -16.11 -17.35 5.22
CA ILE A 470 -14.67 -17.40 5.04
C ILE A 470 -14.06 -18.00 6.30
N GLY A 471 -13.16 -18.95 6.13
CA GLY A 471 -12.39 -19.51 7.23
C GLY A 471 -10.98 -19.81 6.78
N GLY A 472 -10.00 -19.34 7.53
CA GLY A 472 -8.59 -19.55 7.21
C GLY A 472 -7.70 -19.55 8.43
N GLU A 473 -6.50 -20.03 8.24
CA GLU A 473 -5.43 -20.04 9.22
C GLU A 473 -4.10 -19.76 8.54
N ARG A 474 -3.26 -18.96 9.18
CA ARG A 474 -1.87 -18.75 8.80
C ARG A 474 -0.97 -19.11 9.98
N GLN A 475 0.15 -19.73 9.68
CA GLN A 475 1.20 -20.06 10.65
C GLN A 475 2.47 -19.38 10.24
N SER A 476 3.17 -18.76 11.18
CA SER A 476 4.45 -18.10 10.96
C SER A 476 5.51 -18.65 11.89
N HIS A 477 6.69 -18.83 11.35
CA HIS A 477 7.92 -19.14 12.07
C HIS A 477 8.96 -18.06 11.74
N PHE A 478 9.27 -17.22 12.71
CA PHE A 478 10.35 -16.26 12.64
C PHE A 478 11.62 -16.83 13.27
N GLN A 479 12.73 -16.72 12.59
CA GLN A 479 14.05 -17.08 13.08
C GLN A 479 15.02 -15.92 12.86
N GLY A 480 15.53 -15.38 13.93
CA GLY A 480 16.57 -14.34 13.94
C GLY A 480 17.47 -14.53 15.15
N THR A 481 17.78 -13.44 15.85
CA THR A 481 18.45 -13.46 17.15
C THR A 481 17.59 -14.12 18.22
N LEU A 482 16.29 -14.09 18.06
CA LEU A 482 15.31 -14.90 18.78
C LEU A 482 14.47 -15.73 17.80
N THR A 483 13.67 -16.66 18.31
CA THR A 483 12.77 -17.49 17.52
C THR A 483 11.36 -17.34 18.06
N GLU A 484 10.41 -17.03 17.18
CA GLU A 484 9.00 -16.97 17.51
C GLU A 484 8.16 -17.84 16.59
N ASN A 485 7.00 -18.29 17.10
CA ASN A 485 5.98 -19.00 16.33
C ASN A 485 4.64 -18.36 16.61
N ALA A 486 3.82 -18.24 15.57
CA ALA A 486 2.48 -17.73 15.68
C ALA A 486 1.52 -18.57 14.84
N VAL A 487 0.29 -18.72 15.35
CA VAL A 487 -0.84 -19.34 14.64
C VAL A 487 -2.00 -18.37 14.75
N TYR A 488 -2.53 -17.92 13.62
CA TYR A 488 -3.53 -16.87 13.62
C TYR A 488 -4.71 -17.21 12.68
N PRO A 489 -5.78 -17.76 13.31
CA PRO A 489 -7.02 -18.08 12.61
C PRO A 489 -7.81 -16.83 12.26
N ARG A 490 -8.61 -16.93 11.19
CA ARG A 490 -9.50 -15.88 10.69
C ARG A 490 -10.81 -16.47 10.26
N ILE A 491 -11.89 -15.78 10.58
CA ILE A 491 -13.23 -16.16 10.15
C ILE A 491 -13.98 -14.91 9.69
N GLY A 492 -14.77 -15.07 8.65
CA GLY A 492 -15.56 -13.98 8.11
C GLY A 492 -16.89 -14.46 7.52
N MET A 493 -17.80 -13.52 7.36
CA MET A 493 -19.11 -13.77 6.76
C MET A 493 -19.54 -12.55 5.95
N ALA A 494 -19.99 -12.79 4.72
CA ALA A 494 -20.69 -11.80 3.91
C ALA A 494 -22.10 -12.28 3.58
N VAL A 495 -23.07 -11.39 3.78
CA VAL A 495 -24.50 -11.67 3.57
C VAL A 495 -25.09 -10.64 2.63
N GLN A 496 -25.43 -11.04 1.42
CA GLN A 496 -26.19 -10.20 0.50
C GLN A 496 -27.67 -10.25 0.80
N ILE A 497 -28.27 -9.10 1.11
CA ILE A 497 -29.72 -9.02 1.34
C ILE A 497 -30.41 -9.11 -0.03
N PRO A 498 -31.23 -10.16 -0.28
CA PRO A 498 -31.96 -10.29 -1.54
C PRO A 498 -32.81 -9.06 -1.84
N TYR A 499 -33.01 -8.71 -3.11
CA TYR A 499 -33.70 -7.52 -3.63
C TYR A 499 -33.09 -6.17 -3.37
N LEU A 500 -32.43 -5.94 -2.22
CA LEU A 500 -31.73 -4.70 -1.90
C LEU A 500 -30.32 -4.68 -2.47
N ARG A 501 -29.74 -5.85 -2.67
CA ARG A 501 -28.32 -6.06 -3.03
C ARG A 501 -27.33 -5.47 -2.02
N TRP A 502 -27.79 -5.15 -0.82
CA TRP A 502 -26.91 -4.71 0.26
C TRP A 502 -26.08 -5.88 0.75
N VAL A 503 -24.80 -5.63 1.04
CA VAL A 503 -23.90 -6.66 1.59
C VAL A 503 -23.51 -6.28 3.00
N LEU A 504 -23.89 -7.12 3.96
CA LEU A 504 -23.42 -7.05 5.33
C LEU A 504 -22.18 -7.93 5.47
N ARG A 505 -21.15 -7.43 6.11
CA ARG A 505 -19.88 -8.13 6.37
C ARG A 505 -19.62 -8.21 7.86
N GLY A 506 -19.00 -9.29 8.31
CA GLY A 506 -18.46 -9.44 9.64
C GLY A 506 -17.19 -10.26 9.60
N PHE A 507 -16.21 -9.84 10.36
CA PHE A 507 -14.90 -10.48 10.42
C PHE A 507 -14.40 -10.52 11.86
N TYR A 508 -13.69 -11.59 12.17
CA TYR A 508 -12.90 -11.77 13.38
C TYR A 508 -11.64 -12.52 13.01
N GLY A 509 -10.49 -11.98 13.40
CA GLY A 509 -9.22 -12.60 13.06
C GLY A 509 -8.08 -12.18 13.97
N HIS A 510 -7.05 -13.00 13.94
CA HIS A 510 -5.76 -12.71 14.56
C HIS A 510 -4.72 -12.45 13.50
N PHE A 511 -3.74 -11.61 13.85
CA PHE A 511 -2.59 -11.29 12.99
C PHE A 511 -1.31 -11.36 13.82
N TYR A 512 -0.21 -11.49 13.12
CA TYR A 512 1.12 -11.51 13.72
C TYR A 512 2.08 -10.76 12.81
N GLN A 513 2.84 -9.86 13.41
CA GLN A 513 3.95 -9.17 12.79
C GLN A 513 5.23 -9.61 13.48
N PRO A 514 6.23 -10.17 12.76
CA PRO A 514 7.49 -10.56 13.35
C PRO A 514 8.27 -9.33 13.86
N PRO A 515 9.11 -9.50 14.90
CA PRO A 515 9.97 -8.42 15.34
C PRO A 515 11.06 -8.16 14.30
N PRO A 516 11.65 -6.95 14.26
CA PRO A 516 12.83 -6.68 13.43
C PRO A 516 13.94 -7.70 13.68
N LEU A 517 14.76 -8.00 12.67
CA LEU A 517 15.86 -8.97 12.81
C LEU A 517 16.87 -8.53 13.87
N THR A 518 17.06 -7.22 14.03
CA THR A 518 17.92 -6.60 15.05
C THR A 518 17.28 -6.52 16.45
N SER A 519 16.26 -7.31 16.72
CA SER A 519 15.50 -7.31 17.99
C SER A 519 16.33 -7.54 19.26
N ILE A 520 17.51 -8.12 19.17
CA ILE A 520 18.47 -8.31 20.30
C ILE A 520 19.82 -7.69 19.98
N THR A 521 20.06 -7.22 18.76
CA THR A 521 21.30 -6.60 18.30
C THR A 521 20.98 -5.27 17.63
N GLY A 522 22.01 -4.59 17.15
CA GLY A 522 21.82 -3.38 16.37
C GLY A 522 21.87 -2.08 17.18
N PRO A 523 21.41 -0.96 16.60
CA PRO A 523 21.61 0.38 17.13
C PRO A 523 21.12 0.58 18.56
N ALA A 524 19.95 0.06 18.90
CA ALA A 524 19.34 0.22 20.22
C ALA A 524 20.19 -0.44 21.32
N LEU A 525 20.73 -1.63 21.08
CA LEU A 525 21.58 -2.32 22.04
C LEU A 525 22.94 -1.63 22.17
N ALA A 526 23.54 -1.20 21.07
CA ALA A 526 24.79 -0.45 21.07
C ALA A 526 24.66 0.86 21.85
N TYR A 527 23.59 1.60 21.62
CA TYR A 527 23.29 2.83 22.36
C TYR A 527 23.06 2.58 23.85
N ALA A 528 22.33 1.48 24.19
CA ALA A 528 22.13 1.10 25.59
C ALA A 528 23.44 0.82 26.32
N HIS A 529 24.38 0.13 25.68
CA HIS A 529 25.70 -0.17 26.24
C HIS A 529 26.54 1.11 26.44
N ALA A 530 26.51 2.03 25.48
CA ALA A 530 27.26 3.27 25.51
C ALA A 530 26.74 4.26 26.56
N THR A 531 25.44 4.28 26.79
CA THR A 531 24.76 5.23 27.69
C THR A 531 24.40 4.66 29.05
N ASP A 532 24.77 3.38 29.35
CA ASP A 532 24.41 2.64 30.56
C ASP A 532 22.88 2.59 30.79
N THR A 533 22.12 2.53 29.70
CA THR A 533 20.66 2.32 29.70
C THR A 533 20.31 0.85 29.62
N SER A 534 19.07 0.48 29.97
CA SER A 534 18.60 -0.90 29.90
C SER A 534 17.97 -1.18 28.56
N PHE A 535 18.23 -2.36 28.02
CA PHE A 535 17.62 -2.88 26.79
C PHE A 535 16.91 -4.20 27.07
N VAL A 536 15.74 -4.39 26.48
CA VAL A 536 14.98 -5.64 26.51
C VAL A 536 14.70 -6.08 25.06
N PRO A 537 14.88 -7.36 24.72
CA PRO A 537 14.58 -7.86 23.38
C PRO A 537 13.13 -7.58 22.98
N LEU A 538 12.95 -7.11 21.75
CA LEU A 538 11.62 -6.92 21.17
C LEU A 538 10.97 -8.29 20.92
N LYS A 539 9.64 -8.27 20.90
CA LYS A 539 8.81 -9.43 20.54
C LYS A 539 7.87 -9.03 19.40
N GLY A 540 7.45 -10.02 18.63
CA GLY A 540 6.48 -9.79 17.58
C GLY A 540 5.14 -9.28 18.11
N GLU A 541 4.54 -8.38 17.35
CA GLU A 541 3.20 -7.85 17.61
C GLU A 541 2.15 -8.92 17.32
N ARG A 542 1.10 -8.94 18.13
CA ARG A 542 -0.07 -9.82 17.95
C ARG A 542 -1.34 -9.02 18.07
N ASP A 543 -2.15 -9.10 17.03
CA ASP A 543 -3.38 -8.35 16.94
C ASP A 543 -4.61 -9.26 16.95
N GLU A 544 -5.66 -8.75 17.56
CA GLU A 544 -7.01 -9.26 17.49
C GLU A 544 -7.90 -8.21 16.84
N GLU A 545 -8.49 -8.52 15.69
CA GLU A 545 -9.32 -7.60 14.92
C GLU A 545 -10.78 -8.06 14.88
N HIS A 546 -11.68 -7.10 15.09
CA HIS A 546 -13.12 -7.20 14.86
C HIS A 546 -13.53 -6.15 13.84
N GLN A 547 -14.19 -6.56 12.78
CA GLN A 547 -14.71 -5.61 11.78
C GLN A 547 -16.11 -5.98 11.35
N PHE A 548 -16.95 -4.95 11.16
CA PHE A 548 -18.30 -5.08 10.61
C PHE A 548 -18.49 -4.04 9.53
N GLY A 549 -19.06 -4.45 8.39
CA GLY A 549 -19.23 -3.58 7.24
C GLY A 549 -20.60 -3.71 6.58
N LEU A 550 -20.94 -2.68 5.84
CA LEU A 550 -22.18 -2.58 5.06
C LEU A 550 -21.90 -1.89 3.73
N GLN A 551 -22.13 -2.60 2.63
CA GLN A 551 -22.13 -2.00 1.29
C GLN A 551 -23.55 -1.80 0.77
N ILE A 552 -23.82 -0.60 0.23
CA ILE A 552 -25.12 -0.22 -0.33
C ILE A 552 -24.93 0.26 -1.77
N PRO A 553 -25.23 -0.57 -2.79
CA PRO A 553 -25.34 -0.09 -4.15
C PRO A 553 -26.69 0.60 -4.36
N TRP A 554 -26.71 1.81 -4.87
CA TRP A 554 -27.94 2.57 -5.12
C TRP A 554 -27.83 3.42 -6.37
N ARG A 555 -28.53 3.03 -7.43
CA ARG A 555 -28.59 3.76 -8.71
C ARG A 555 -27.20 4.13 -9.29
N GLY A 556 -26.25 3.22 -9.19
CA GLY A 556 -24.87 3.42 -9.62
C GLY A 556 -23.97 4.09 -8.59
N TRP A 557 -24.50 4.58 -7.47
CA TRP A 557 -23.71 4.95 -6.30
C TRP A 557 -23.34 3.69 -5.52
N LEU A 558 -22.12 3.68 -4.98
CA LEU A 558 -21.69 2.69 -3.99
C LEU A 558 -21.33 3.41 -2.70
N LEU A 559 -22.00 3.04 -1.61
CA LEU A 559 -21.65 3.43 -0.26
C LEU A 559 -21.08 2.20 0.44
N ASP A 560 -19.92 2.36 1.06
CA ASP A 560 -19.27 1.33 1.86
C ASP A 560 -18.89 1.91 3.22
N ALA A 561 -19.42 1.33 4.29
CA ALA A 561 -19.22 1.77 5.67
C ALA A 561 -18.75 0.60 6.51
N ASP A 562 -17.70 0.83 7.31
CA ASP A 562 -17.12 -0.18 8.19
C ASP A 562 -16.91 0.40 9.60
N THR A 563 -17.04 -0.45 10.61
CA THR A 563 -16.54 -0.21 11.96
C THR A 563 -15.53 -1.28 12.33
N PHE A 564 -14.47 -0.88 12.99
CA PHE A 564 -13.35 -1.78 13.32
C PHE A 564 -12.84 -1.53 14.73
N GLU A 565 -12.26 -2.58 15.31
CA GLU A 565 -11.48 -2.53 16.54
C GLU A 565 -10.30 -3.50 16.40
N THR A 566 -9.09 -3.00 16.62
CA THR A 566 -7.85 -3.78 16.70
C THR A 566 -7.27 -3.64 18.11
N LEU A 567 -6.97 -4.78 18.73
CA LEU A 567 -6.31 -4.86 20.03
C LEU A 567 -4.92 -5.49 19.82
N ALA A 568 -3.89 -4.68 19.94
CA ALA A 568 -2.51 -5.12 19.77
C ALA A 568 -1.86 -5.48 21.11
N THR A 569 -1.02 -6.49 21.10
CA THR A 569 -0.12 -6.87 22.19
C THR A 569 1.32 -6.84 21.70
N ASN A 570 2.25 -6.31 22.47
CA ASN A 570 3.60 -5.93 22.05
C ASN A 570 3.53 -5.02 20.81
N PHE A 571 2.70 -3.99 20.89
CA PHE A 571 2.53 -3.01 19.81
C PHE A 571 3.89 -2.46 19.41
N LEU A 572 4.24 -2.62 18.13
CA LEU A 572 5.49 -2.17 17.57
C LEU A 572 5.39 -0.68 17.21
N ASP A 573 6.32 0.08 17.73
CA ASP A 573 6.45 1.51 17.55
C ASP A 573 7.95 1.84 17.42
N HIS A 574 8.31 3.07 17.27
CA HIS A 574 9.71 3.49 17.18
C HIS A 574 9.96 4.73 18.02
N SER A 575 11.24 5.02 18.24
CA SER A 575 11.73 6.21 18.93
C SER A 575 13.02 6.67 18.25
N ASN A 576 13.28 7.95 18.24
CA ASN A 576 14.49 8.51 17.62
C ASN A 576 15.63 8.61 18.61
N ILE A 577 16.85 8.59 18.11
CA ILE A 577 18.06 8.93 18.87
C ILE A 577 18.35 10.42 18.70
N GLY A 578 18.10 11.21 19.75
CA GLY A 578 18.36 12.64 19.74
C GLY A 578 17.53 13.33 18.65
N GLU A 579 18.20 14.11 17.81
CA GLU A 579 17.61 14.88 16.70
C GLU A 579 17.85 14.23 15.34
N SER A 580 18.27 12.95 15.36
CA SER A 580 18.57 12.21 14.15
C SER A 580 17.33 11.54 13.54
N ASP A 581 17.41 11.18 12.28
CA ASP A 581 16.45 10.32 11.58
C ASP A 581 16.74 8.83 11.83
N VAL A 582 17.39 8.50 12.94
CA VAL A 582 17.68 7.12 13.29
C VAL A 582 16.57 6.59 14.17
N PHE A 583 15.71 5.78 13.58
CA PHE A 583 14.61 5.12 14.28
C PHE A 583 15.09 3.90 15.04
N ILE A 584 14.72 3.82 16.30
CA ILE A 584 14.96 2.66 17.15
C ILE A 584 13.61 1.99 17.42
N PRO A 585 13.41 0.75 16.99
CA PRO A 585 12.16 0.06 17.25
C PRO A 585 11.97 -0.18 18.76
N VAL A 586 10.75 0.03 19.22
CA VAL A 586 10.30 -0.25 20.59
C VAL A 586 9.00 -1.04 20.55
N THR A 587 8.75 -1.87 21.56
CA THR A 587 7.44 -2.47 21.76
C THR A 587 6.81 -1.98 23.05
N VAL A 588 5.52 -1.66 22.97
CA VAL A 588 4.69 -1.23 24.10
C VAL A 588 3.77 -2.38 24.50
N GLN A 589 3.34 -2.42 25.76
CA GLN A 589 2.50 -3.49 26.29
C GLN A 589 1.28 -3.79 25.42
N GLY A 590 0.61 -2.77 24.91
CA GLY A 590 -0.49 -2.94 23.98
C GLY A 590 -0.96 -1.63 23.36
N ALA A 591 -1.77 -1.79 22.31
CA ALA A 591 -2.50 -0.69 21.69
C ALA A 591 -3.97 -1.08 21.46
N LYS A 592 -4.79 -0.07 21.32
CA LYS A 592 -6.18 -0.19 20.92
C LYS A 592 -6.48 0.85 19.84
N ILE A 593 -6.87 0.37 18.69
CA ILE A 593 -7.24 1.19 17.54
C ILE A 593 -8.68 0.86 17.17
N ASN A 594 -9.56 1.84 17.18
CA ASN A 594 -10.96 1.62 16.86
C ASN A 594 -11.60 2.81 16.17
N GLY A 595 -12.59 2.56 15.34
CA GLY A 595 -13.24 3.64 14.61
C GLY A 595 -14.33 3.15 13.66
N TRP A 596 -14.72 4.07 12.78
CA TRP A 596 -15.59 3.77 11.65
C TRP A 596 -15.17 4.57 10.43
N GLU A 597 -15.42 4.00 9.28
CA GLU A 597 -15.02 4.50 7.98
C GLU A 597 -16.20 4.55 7.03
N LEU A 598 -16.15 5.45 6.07
CA LEU A 598 -17.15 5.59 5.03
C LEU A 598 -16.50 5.96 3.71
N THR A 599 -16.77 5.19 2.67
CA THR A 599 -16.51 5.60 1.30
C THR A 599 -17.81 5.75 0.52
N ILE A 600 -17.87 6.75 -0.35
CA ILE A 600 -18.95 6.94 -1.29
C ILE A 600 -18.35 7.17 -2.65
N ARG A 601 -18.77 6.37 -3.64
CA ARG A 601 -18.43 6.57 -5.05
C ARG A 601 -19.68 6.88 -5.85
N SER A 602 -19.62 7.88 -6.70
CA SER A 602 -20.73 8.22 -7.59
C SER A 602 -20.64 7.43 -8.91
N PRO A 603 -21.77 7.21 -9.59
CA PRO A 603 -21.73 6.89 -11.01
C PRO A 603 -21.15 8.07 -11.80
N GLN A 604 -20.96 7.87 -13.10
CA GLN A 604 -20.64 8.96 -14.00
C GLN A 604 -21.75 10.04 -13.94
N LEU A 605 -21.44 11.19 -13.36
CA LEU A 605 -22.37 12.31 -13.20
C LEU A 605 -22.44 13.11 -14.50
N TRP A 606 -23.64 13.32 -15.04
CA TRP A 606 -23.90 14.13 -16.26
C TRP A 606 -22.99 13.83 -17.46
N ARG A 607 -22.40 12.65 -17.55
CA ARG A 607 -21.40 12.23 -18.54
C ARG A 607 -20.03 12.92 -18.41
N TYR A 608 -19.82 13.72 -17.39
CA TYR A 608 -18.62 14.55 -17.30
C TYR A 608 -17.72 14.24 -16.14
N GLY A 609 -18.19 13.54 -15.10
CA GLY A 609 -17.32 13.33 -13.95
C GLY A 609 -17.83 12.29 -12.97
N GLN A 610 -16.94 11.90 -12.09
CA GLN A 610 -17.17 11.01 -10.97
C GLN A 610 -16.74 11.70 -9.68
N ALA A 611 -17.52 11.56 -8.62
CA ALA A 611 -17.18 12.07 -7.30
C ALA A 611 -16.91 10.91 -6.34
N HIS A 612 -15.99 11.13 -5.43
CA HIS A 612 -15.74 10.22 -4.33
C HIS A 612 -15.66 10.96 -3.00
N LEU A 613 -15.91 10.23 -1.92
CA LEU A 613 -15.71 10.67 -0.55
C LEU A 613 -15.08 9.52 0.23
N ALA A 614 -14.03 9.84 0.99
CA ALA A 614 -13.42 8.95 1.96
C ALA A 614 -13.39 9.65 3.32
N TYR A 615 -14.00 9.03 4.33
CA TYR A 615 -14.06 9.59 5.68
C TYR A 615 -13.70 8.52 6.72
N SER A 616 -12.89 8.91 7.70
CA SER A 616 -12.59 8.09 8.87
C SER A 616 -12.79 8.88 10.14
N ASN A 617 -13.38 8.25 11.14
CA ASN A 617 -13.31 8.66 12.54
C ASN A 617 -12.65 7.53 13.32
N GLN A 618 -11.47 7.76 13.85
CA GLN A 618 -10.67 6.74 14.53
C GLN A 618 -10.09 7.28 15.85
N LEU A 619 -9.66 6.35 16.68
CA LEU A 619 -8.89 6.60 17.89
C LEU A 619 -7.81 5.52 18.01
N ALA A 620 -6.56 5.94 17.89
CA ALA A 620 -5.39 5.09 18.09
C ALA A 620 -4.75 5.43 19.44
N GLN A 621 -4.63 4.43 20.31
CA GLN A 621 -4.15 4.61 21.68
C GLN A 621 -3.22 3.48 22.08
N GLN A 622 -2.21 3.78 22.88
CA GLN A 622 -1.34 2.80 23.52
C GLN A 622 -1.57 2.73 25.04
N ILE A 623 -1.16 1.63 25.63
CA ILE A 623 -1.27 1.39 27.09
C ILE A 623 -0.06 0.63 27.61
N GLY A 624 0.33 0.99 28.83
CA GLY A 624 1.31 0.25 29.62
C GLY A 624 2.74 0.70 29.40
N ALA A 625 3.68 -0.13 29.81
CA ALA A 625 5.09 0.14 29.74
C ALA A 625 5.70 -0.33 28.41
N ILE A 626 6.88 0.18 28.07
CA ILE A 626 7.75 -0.38 27.04
C ILE A 626 8.09 -1.81 27.44
N THR A 627 7.85 -2.76 26.54
CA THR A 627 8.09 -4.20 26.73
C THR A 627 9.29 -4.72 25.96
N GLY A 628 9.83 -3.94 25.02
CA GLY A 628 11.06 -4.23 24.26
C GLY A 628 11.68 -2.96 23.70
N GLY A 629 12.99 -3.01 23.44
CA GLY A 629 13.80 -1.87 23.02
C GLY A 629 14.50 -1.18 24.19
N LEU A 630 14.80 0.10 24.04
CA LEU A 630 15.41 0.91 25.11
C LEU A 630 14.40 1.17 26.21
N ILE A 631 14.78 0.83 27.44
CA ILE A 631 13.93 1.08 28.61
C ILE A 631 14.44 2.31 29.34
N CYS A 632 13.51 3.17 29.70
CA CYS A 632 13.77 4.32 30.53
C CYS A 632 14.52 3.92 31.83
N TYR A 633 15.63 4.59 32.14
CA TYR A 633 16.48 4.29 33.28
C TYR A 633 16.68 5.52 34.20
N PRO A 634 16.74 5.35 35.51
CA PRO A 634 16.41 4.13 36.24
C PRO A 634 14.89 3.85 36.22
N ALA A 635 14.49 2.60 36.13
CA ALA A 635 13.08 2.20 36.09
C ALA A 635 12.24 2.71 37.28
N SER A 636 12.90 3.14 38.36
CA SER A 636 12.29 3.76 39.55
C SER A 636 12.01 5.27 39.36
N SER A 637 12.49 5.88 38.26
CA SER A 637 12.22 7.30 37.97
C SER A 637 10.72 7.52 37.74
N PRO A 638 10.12 8.57 38.31
CA PRO A 638 8.74 8.93 37.96
C PRO A 638 8.50 9.18 36.49
N ALA A 639 9.55 9.61 35.75
CA ALA A 639 9.49 9.79 34.30
C ALA A 639 9.37 8.47 33.52
N CYS A 640 9.78 7.36 34.12
CA CYS A 640 9.69 6.01 33.56
C CYS A 640 8.38 5.28 33.94
N ALA A 641 7.53 5.88 34.75
CA ALA A 641 6.26 5.26 35.10
C ALA A 641 5.33 5.23 33.87
N PRO A 642 4.76 4.06 33.51
CA PRO A 642 3.80 4.02 32.42
C PRO A 642 2.62 4.93 32.71
N PRO A 643 2.07 5.64 31.72
CA PRO A 643 0.91 6.48 31.90
C PRO A 643 -0.29 5.65 32.41
N PRO A 644 -1.13 6.23 33.28
CA PRO A 644 -2.31 5.52 33.77
C PRO A 644 -3.37 5.45 32.67
N GLY A 645 -3.63 4.24 32.16
CA GLY A 645 -4.65 3.98 31.13
C GLY A 645 -4.16 4.20 29.71
N TYR A 646 -5.11 4.30 28.80
CA TYR A 646 -4.84 4.54 27.38
C TYR A 646 -4.46 6.01 27.14
N ILE A 647 -3.42 6.23 26.34
CA ILE A 647 -3.02 7.53 25.80
C ILE A 647 -3.07 7.50 24.29
N ALA A 648 -3.42 8.61 23.65
CA ALA A 648 -3.38 8.70 22.20
C ALA A 648 -1.94 8.52 21.70
N LEU A 649 -1.79 7.85 20.56
CA LEU A 649 -0.53 7.83 19.81
C LEU A 649 -0.22 9.25 19.31
N ASP A 650 1.04 9.57 19.07
CA ASP A 650 1.47 10.88 18.58
C ASP A 650 0.83 11.23 17.22
N HIS A 651 0.64 10.25 16.38
CA HIS A 651 -0.02 10.37 15.08
C HIS A 651 -1.53 10.04 15.08
N ASP A 652 -2.22 10.03 16.24
CA ASP A 652 -3.67 9.89 16.26
C ASP A 652 -4.36 11.16 15.73
N GLN A 653 -5.11 11.02 14.64
CA GLN A 653 -6.00 12.05 14.10
C GLN A 653 -7.44 11.56 14.08
N ARG A 654 -8.31 12.20 14.84
CA ARG A 654 -9.68 11.73 15.08
C ARG A 654 -10.57 11.71 13.86
N ASN A 655 -10.45 12.67 12.96
CA ASN A 655 -11.26 12.75 11.77
C ASN A 655 -10.41 13.09 10.57
N THR A 656 -10.54 12.30 9.53
CA THR A 656 -9.93 12.53 8.21
C THR A 656 -11.02 12.46 7.15
N LEU A 657 -11.11 13.47 6.28
CA LEU A 657 -12.09 13.53 5.20
C LEU A 657 -11.41 13.93 3.91
N ASN A 658 -11.64 13.17 2.87
CA ASN A 658 -11.33 13.52 1.49
C ASN A 658 -12.61 13.56 0.66
N ILE A 659 -12.77 14.61 -0.15
CA ILE A 659 -13.85 14.74 -1.14
C ILE A 659 -13.21 15.10 -2.46
N GLY A 660 -13.28 14.17 -3.41
CA GLY A 660 -12.72 14.36 -4.73
C GLY A 660 -13.77 14.38 -5.84
N PHE A 661 -13.43 15.05 -6.93
CA PHE A 661 -14.20 15.07 -8.17
C PHE A 661 -13.27 15.05 -9.37
N ASP A 662 -13.45 14.07 -10.24
CA ASP A 662 -12.75 13.94 -11.52
C ASP A 662 -13.70 14.20 -12.66
N GLY A 663 -13.44 15.24 -13.47
CA GLY A 663 -14.32 15.66 -14.53
C GLY A 663 -13.67 15.62 -15.91
N ASN A 664 -14.36 15.01 -16.89
CA ASN A 664 -14.01 15.12 -18.30
C ASN A 664 -14.74 16.31 -18.91
N LEU A 665 -13.98 17.24 -19.44
CA LEU A 665 -14.48 18.47 -20.06
C LEU A 665 -14.53 18.35 -21.60
N PRO A 666 -15.33 19.20 -22.30
CA PRO A 666 -15.30 19.22 -23.75
C PRO A 666 -13.91 19.48 -24.35
N ARG A 667 -13.70 19.03 -25.58
CA ARG A 667 -12.45 19.25 -26.34
C ARG A 667 -11.24 18.54 -25.76
N ARG A 668 -11.43 17.32 -25.23
CA ARG A 668 -10.35 16.47 -24.62
C ARG A 668 -9.64 17.16 -23.44
N ALA A 669 -10.36 17.99 -22.69
CA ALA A 669 -9.86 18.56 -21.44
C ALA A 669 -10.43 17.77 -20.25
N TRP A 670 -9.80 17.91 -19.11
CA TRP A 670 -10.27 17.37 -17.83
C TRP A 670 -9.95 18.34 -16.69
N ALA A 671 -10.63 18.18 -15.59
CA ALA A 671 -10.37 18.90 -14.36
C ALA A 671 -10.59 17.97 -13.17
N SER A 672 -9.75 18.09 -12.16
CA SER A 672 -9.90 17.36 -10.92
C SER A 672 -9.73 18.30 -9.73
N LEU A 673 -10.38 17.96 -8.65
CA LEU A 673 -10.23 18.64 -7.37
C LEU A 673 -10.26 17.60 -6.24
N ASN A 674 -9.49 17.86 -5.19
CA ASN A 674 -9.61 17.17 -3.91
C ASN A 674 -9.65 18.17 -2.77
N LEU A 675 -10.57 17.98 -1.83
CA LEU A 675 -10.68 18.71 -0.59
C LEU A 675 -10.34 17.76 0.56
N TYR A 676 -9.25 18.03 1.23
CA TYR A 676 -8.85 17.33 2.44
C TYR A 676 -9.22 18.11 3.69
N TYR A 677 -9.65 17.41 4.74
CA TYR A 677 -9.80 17.93 6.09
C TYR A 677 -9.27 16.93 7.11
N GLY A 678 -8.35 17.40 7.99
CA GLY A 678 -7.87 16.70 9.17
C GLY A 678 -8.23 17.45 10.45
N SER A 679 -8.69 16.75 11.47
CA SER A 679 -9.08 17.38 12.74
C SER A 679 -7.91 17.79 13.65
N GLY A 680 -6.69 17.55 13.20
CA GLY A 680 -5.45 17.74 13.96
C GLY A 680 -5.01 16.46 14.67
N PHE A 681 -3.69 16.30 14.76
CA PHE A 681 -3.04 15.18 15.42
C PHE A 681 -2.94 15.37 16.93
N SER A 682 -2.61 14.34 17.67
CA SER A 682 -2.39 14.41 19.12
C SER A 682 -1.25 15.39 19.43
N ASN A 683 -1.37 16.10 20.55
CA ASN A 683 -0.42 17.12 20.97
C ASN A 683 0.57 16.54 21.99
N GLY A 684 1.79 16.31 21.57
CA GLY A 684 2.87 15.79 22.42
C GLY A 684 3.30 16.77 23.54
N TYR A 685 3.12 18.08 23.31
CA TYR A 685 3.56 19.13 24.24
C TYR A 685 2.42 20.14 24.55
N PRO A 686 1.44 19.77 25.39
CA PRO A 686 0.29 20.63 25.70
C PRO A 686 0.59 21.78 26.70
N ASN A 687 1.87 21.96 27.06
CA ASN A 687 2.29 22.95 28.09
C ASN A 687 3.30 23.96 27.52
N PRO A 688 3.44 25.15 28.11
CA PRO A 688 4.46 26.11 27.70
C PRO A 688 5.88 25.46 27.66
N PRO A 689 6.73 25.85 26.67
CA PRO A 689 6.61 27.01 25.78
C PRO A 689 5.67 26.84 24.59
N SER A 690 5.08 25.64 24.33
CA SER A 690 4.15 25.43 23.24
C SER A 690 2.95 26.41 23.32
N PRO A 691 2.56 27.01 22.19
CA PRO A 691 1.33 27.80 22.11
C PRO A 691 0.07 26.94 22.09
N TYR A 692 0.19 25.65 21.90
CA TYR A 692 -0.91 24.70 21.80
C TYR A 692 -1.16 24.01 23.15
N THR A 693 -2.34 24.26 23.74
CA THR A 693 -2.69 23.75 25.08
C THR A 693 -3.78 22.66 25.06
N GLY A 694 -4.31 22.31 23.87
CA GLY A 694 -5.30 21.26 23.70
C GLY A 694 -4.66 19.86 23.70
N ALA A 695 -5.48 18.83 23.82
CA ALA A 695 -5.04 17.44 23.64
C ALA A 695 -4.70 17.10 22.18
N TYR A 696 -5.15 17.93 21.25
CA TYR A 696 -4.88 17.82 19.81
C TYR A 696 -4.42 19.16 19.27
N LEU A 697 -3.57 19.10 18.25
CA LEU A 697 -3.14 20.24 17.44
C LEU A 697 -4.32 20.78 16.61
N PRO A 698 -4.21 21.98 16.01
CA PRO A 698 -5.28 22.57 15.22
C PRO A 698 -5.66 21.71 14.01
N GLY A 699 -6.96 21.60 13.74
CA GLY A 699 -7.46 21.01 12.51
C GLY A 699 -7.12 21.88 11.30
N HIS A 700 -7.01 21.26 10.14
CA HIS A 700 -6.64 21.93 8.89
C HIS A 700 -7.44 21.41 7.70
N ALA A 701 -7.47 22.20 6.66
CA ALA A 701 -8.04 21.81 5.37
C ALA A 701 -7.15 22.29 4.23
N SER A 702 -7.01 21.47 3.21
CA SER A 702 -6.35 21.82 1.96
C SER A 702 -7.28 21.59 0.77
N LEU A 703 -7.05 22.36 -0.29
CA LEU A 703 -7.73 22.19 -1.56
C LEU A 703 -6.67 22.01 -2.64
N ASP A 704 -6.80 20.92 -3.40
CA ASP A 704 -5.93 20.58 -4.51
C ASP A 704 -6.71 20.63 -5.82
N LEU A 705 -6.08 21.12 -6.87
CA LEU A 705 -6.70 21.33 -8.18
C LEU A 705 -5.75 20.85 -9.28
N ALA A 706 -6.31 20.17 -10.28
CA ALA A 706 -5.62 19.84 -11.52
C ALA A 706 -6.48 20.16 -12.75
N LEU A 707 -5.84 20.64 -13.79
CA LEU A 707 -6.46 20.91 -15.08
C LEU A 707 -5.58 20.34 -16.18
N GLY A 708 -6.15 19.53 -17.05
CA GLY A 708 -5.38 18.94 -18.14
C GLY A 708 -6.12 18.99 -19.47
N LYS A 709 -5.36 18.88 -20.55
CA LYS A 709 -5.88 18.90 -21.92
C LYS A 709 -4.95 18.17 -22.88
N SER A 710 -5.53 17.31 -23.72
CA SER A 710 -4.84 16.83 -24.93
C SER A 710 -4.83 17.95 -25.98
N ILE A 711 -3.63 18.43 -26.32
CA ILE A 711 -3.40 19.52 -27.28
C ILE A 711 -3.47 18.97 -28.72
N ALA A 712 -2.92 17.77 -28.93
CA ALA A 712 -2.91 17.00 -30.15
C ALA A 712 -3.14 15.52 -29.86
N GLU A 713 -3.03 14.64 -30.84
CA GLU A 713 -3.13 13.18 -30.60
C GLU A 713 -1.99 12.66 -29.72
N ASN A 714 -0.82 13.25 -29.85
CA ASN A 714 0.42 12.80 -29.21
C ASN A 714 0.86 13.69 -28.03
N TRP A 715 0.18 14.78 -27.75
CA TRP A 715 0.58 15.73 -26.73
C TRP A 715 -0.54 16.05 -25.76
N SER A 716 -0.25 15.99 -24.49
CA SER A 716 -1.12 16.52 -23.45
C SER A 716 -0.33 17.40 -22.48
N PHE A 717 -1.05 18.32 -21.88
CA PHE A 717 -0.53 19.27 -20.90
C PHE A 717 -1.46 19.28 -19.70
N SER A 718 -0.88 19.31 -18.48
CA SER A 718 -1.62 19.61 -17.26
C SER A 718 -0.96 20.74 -16.46
N ALA A 719 -1.74 21.35 -15.59
CA ALA A 719 -1.31 22.30 -14.59
C ALA A 719 -2.00 21.93 -13.27
N ASP A 720 -1.22 21.76 -12.25
CA ASP A 720 -1.62 21.20 -10.98
C ASP A 720 -1.20 22.13 -9.85
N ALA A 721 -1.99 22.18 -8.80
CA ALA A 721 -1.71 22.93 -7.59
C ALA A 721 -2.21 22.16 -6.36
N THR A 722 -1.32 21.75 -5.49
CA THR A 722 -1.64 21.21 -4.18
C THR A 722 -1.61 22.31 -3.14
N ASN A 723 -2.41 22.17 -2.07
CA ASN A 723 -2.60 23.17 -1.04
C ASN A 723 -2.78 24.60 -1.62
N VAL A 724 -3.75 24.79 -2.51
CA VAL A 724 -3.99 26.04 -3.24
C VAL A 724 -4.11 27.24 -2.29
N THR A 725 -4.69 27.04 -1.12
CA THR A 725 -4.86 28.07 -0.08
C THR A 725 -3.56 28.49 0.60
N ASN A 726 -2.51 27.68 0.45
CA ASN A 726 -1.24 27.82 1.16
C ASN A 726 -1.42 27.90 2.68
N THR A 727 -2.32 27.10 3.20
CA THR A 727 -2.52 26.97 4.65
C THR A 727 -1.37 26.18 5.23
N ARG A 728 -0.69 26.73 6.24
CA ARG A 728 0.40 26.09 6.98
C ARG A 728 -0.06 25.86 8.40
N VAL A 729 0.09 24.64 8.88
CA VAL A 729 -0.24 24.25 10.26
C VAL A 729 0.71 23.18 10.74
N LEU A 730 0.97 23.18 12.01
CA LEU A 730 1.75 22.12 12.65
C LEU A 730 0.93 20.82 12.64
N LEU A 731 1.47 19.77 12.03
CA LEU A 731 0.89 18.43 11.99
C LEU A 731 1.39 17.59 13.14
N ASP A 732 2.70 17.63 13.37
CA ASP A 732 3.36 16.81 14.35
C ASP A 732 4.28 17.64 15.23
N ASN A 733 4.21 17.44 16.55
CA ASN A 733 5.13 17.98 17.54
C ASN A 733 5.70 16.90 18.46
N SER A 734 5.73 15.66 18.02
CA SER A 734 6.57 14.62 18.60
C SER A 734 8.04 14.86 18.25
N LEU A 735 8.95 14.18 18.95
CA LEU A 735 10.36 14.23 18.62
C LEU A 735 10.63 13.33 17.43
N THR A 736 10.81 13.94 16.26
CA THR A 736 11.15 13.27 15.00
C THR A 736 12.30 13.98 14.32
N PHE A 737 12.78 13.45 13.20
CA PHE A 737 13.89 14.00 12.48
C PHE A 737 13.66 15.46 12.05
N GLY A 738 14.68 16.30 12.15
CA GLY A 738 14.60 17.70 11.78
C GLY A 738 13.77 18.60 12.72
N GLY A 739 13.09 18.02 13.71
CA GLY A 739 12.23 18.72 14.66
C GLY A 739 10.74 18.44 14.45
N PHE A 740 9.91 19.47 14.57
CA PHE A 740 8.47 19.37 14.34
C PHE A 740 8.13 19.49 12.85
N HIS A 741 6.93 19.04 12.44
CA HIS A 741 6.54 18.99 11.04
C HIS A 741 5.29 19.79 10.74
N GLU A 742 5.39 20.74 9.83
CA GLU A 742 4.25 21.42 9.23
C GLU A 742 3.78 20.71 7.96
N ASN A 743 2.50 20.86 7.60
CA ASN A 743 1.99 20.36 6.34
C ASN A 743 2.66 21.05 5.13
N ASP A 744 2.63 20.40 3.99
CA ASP A 744 3.22 20.88 2.75
C ASP A 744 2.77 22.30 2.37
N PRO A 745 3.70 23.14 1.89
CA PRO A 745 3.37 24.41 1.29
C PRO A 745 2.59 24.21 -0.01
N ARG A 746 2.02 25.30 -0.55
CA ARG A 746 1.45 25.26 -1.88
C ARG A 746 2.51 24.89 -2.93
N GLN A 747 2.29 23.78 -3.61
CA GLN A 747 3.07 23.39 -4.76
C GLN A 747 2.27 23.67 -6.04
N ILE A 748 2.90 24.25 -7.04
CA ILE A 748 2.31 24.52 -8.35
C ILE A 748 3.27 24.00 -9.40
N TYR A 749 2.79 23.13 -10.28
CA TYR A 749 3.60 22.59 -11.35
C TYR A 749 2.81 22.43 -12.64
N ALA A 750 3.53 22.33 -13.72
CA ALA A 750 3.01 22.06 -15.05
C ALA A 750 3.69 20.82 -15.61
N GLN A 751 2.93 19.96 -16.23
CA GLN A 751 3.41 18.72 -16.81
C GLN A 751 3.13 18.72 -18.32
N LEU A 752 4.11 18.30 -19.09
CA LEU A 752 4.00 18.03 -20.50
C LEU A 752 4.21 16.53 -20.75
N ARG A 753 3.29 15.90 -21.46
CA ARG A 753 3.32 14.48 -21.80
C ARG A 753 3.31 14.30 -23.31
N TRP A 754 4.27 13.56 -23.82
CA TRP A 754 4.41 13.26 -25.23
C TRP A 754 4.41 11.74 -25.48
N HIS A 755 3.42 11.31 -26.27
CA HIS A 755 3.33 9.93 -26.75
C HIS A 755 3.92 9.86 -28.16
N PHE A 756 4.70 8.82 -28.43
CA PHE A 756 5.33 8.61 -29.72
C PHE A 756 5.40 7.12 -30.07
N HIS A 757 5.44 6.82 -31.37
CA HIS A 757 5.70 5.47 -31.89
C HIS A 757 7.15 5.35 -32.35
N PHE A 758 7.74 4.13 -32.25
CA PHE A 758 9.11 3.85 -32.67
C PHE A 758 9.24 2.59 -33.54
#